data_e96ccbb1b4fc648f898762b50f7307e7
#
_entry.id   e96ccbb1b4fc648f898762b50f7307e7
#
_cell.length_a   1.000
_cell.length_b   1.000
_cell.length_c   1.000
_cell.angle_alpha   90.00
_cell.angle_beta   90.00
_cell.angle_gamma   90.00
#
_symmetry.space_group_name_H-M   'P 1'
#
loop_
_entity.id
_entity.type
_entity.pdbx_description
1 polymer ?
#
loop_
_entity_poly.entity_id
_entity_poly.type
_entity_poly.pdbx_seq_one_letter_code
_entity_poly.pdbx_strand_id
1 'polypeptide(L)'
;MLLTRWITLRSLRTRPLRTLLSAFGIMLGVAGLLAIQITNLTALDSLLALFEGTSGKTDLIVTNAGESGEAMPERSLRRIEDSPMVDTAVPSLQFQTALAFGAAGSSVPLSLLGFDMGGLVVYGIDPEADLAVRDYTLTQGDFLVPGRDAQEIVLVDSFAEDNDLEVGKRVELLTPNGAQDFKIVGLIAKEGAGQINNGSFGVIPLRTAQALFNRTGELDQVDILLKPGFSSTEKLEAAKASLQSGLGEVFAVTSTAAQGERVNQMLNGFTIGLNFMAGMALFVGGYLIYNAFSMTVVERTREFGLLRTLGLTRRQVTMQVLVEAAILGLGGSLVGAIFGIVLAQGAARLLAYVLKLDSVTVRVDPNIILTSLLVGILVTVVAALIPAWQAGRITPLEALRVRGVRREGWLIRQGWKLGVVLLLISTIILVANPFPYDVQFRLGSMTVVFLFFGGTLLIPGSVGAWERLTRPVVRWLYGAAGQLGSGNIQRGRLRTTLTVAALMVGVSMIIVTRGMTDSFRGDLEVWIDAYVGGDLLVSSSAPMRNQVMRRLEGVTGVQAVTPMRTLQVAWQKPDGVDEKLIFMGVDPDTYNKVTSFVFSDSQVDSQAAYRQLAGGKVVFISSVLAEKYGLGAGDLLRLRTRGGVEDFAIAAVVVNFFNQGLTVQGSWQDMRRYFKTEDADAYLVKVAQGFDIEQVKRQIEDTYGEREHLAVVSNQSLIDQVFKLLNQAYSMFDVMAIIALLVGALGVVNTLTMNVVERTQEIGMLRSIGLTRRQTLMMVLAESLLMGLIGGVLGLGFGVVLTRIFLWSMTAMSGYKISFVLPLQAVAASLLIALVVSQLAAIFPARRAARIRILEAIHYE
;
A
#
# COMPACT_ATOMS: atom_id res chain seq x y z
N MET A 1 21.77 26.07 -36.42
CA MET A 1 20.60 25.67 -35.62
C MET A 1 19.37 25.28 -36.48
N LEU A 2 18.98 26.02 -37.54
CA LEU A 2 17.83 25.66 -38.38
C LEU A 2 18.01 24.34 -39.17
N LEU A 3 19.18 24.06 -39.71
CA LEU A 3 19.50 22.83 -40.45
C LEU A 3 19.40 21.58 -39.54
N THR A 4 19.82 21.66 -38.26
CA THR A 4 19.74 20.55 -37.31
C THR A 4 18.28 20.22 -36.95
N ARG A 5 17.39 21.21 -36.82
CA ARG A 5 15.94 20.98 -36.56
C ARG A 5 15.25 20.24 -37.73
N TRP A 6 15.55 20.60 -38.96
CA TRP A 6 14.96 19.95 -40.15
C TRP A 6 15.42 18.49 -40.29
N ILE A 7 16.72 18.23 -40.08
CA ILE A 7 17.28 16.87 -40.15
C ILE A 7 16.68 15.99 -39.06
N THR A 8 16.50 16.51 -37.82
CA THR A 8 15.93 15.77 -36.68
C THR A 8 14.45 15.43 -36.91
N LEU A 9 13.62 16.38 -37.35
CA LEU A 9 12.21 16.12 -37.62
C LEU A 9 11.99 15.15 -38.79
N ARG A 10 12.83 15.24 -39.84
CA ARG A 10 12.80 14.32 -40.97
C ARG A 10 13.20 12.90 -40.55
N SER A 11 14.19 12.73 -39.67
CA SER A 11 14.63 11.41 -39.18
C SER A 11 13.55 10.69 -38.38
N LEU A 12 12.78 11.43 -37.57
CA LEU A 12 11.66 10.88 -36.77
C LEU A 12 10.52 10.39 -37.69
N ARG A 13 10.27 11.10 -38.77
CA ARG A 13 9.16 10.79 -39.72
C ARG A 13 9.49 9.64 -40.69
N THR A 14 10.76 9.41 -41.00
CA THR A 14 11.19 8.35 -41.95
C THR A 14 11.21 6.95 -41.32
N ARG A 15 11.18 6.82 -39.96
CA ARG A 15 11.25 5.53 -39.25
C ARG A 15 10.18 5.44 -38.17
N PRO A 16 8.87 5.42 -38.54
CA PRO A 16 7.76 5.62 -37.58
C PRO A 16 7.67 4.52 -36.52
N LEU A 17 7.87 3.25 -36.87
CA LEU A 17 7.75 2.14 -35.93
C LEU A 17 8.74 2.27 -34.76
N ARG A 18 9.96 2.67 -35.00
CA ARG A 18 10.99 2.83 -33.97
C ARG A 18 10.72 4.03 -33.09
N THR A 19 10.35 5.15 -33.70
CA THR A 19 9.96 6.38 -32.99
C THR A 19 8.80 6.10 -32.04
N LEU A 20 7.79 5.35 -32.52
CA LEU A 20 6.66 4.91 -31.71
C LEU A 20 7.08 3.99 -30.57
N LEU A 21 7.94 3.00 -30.80
CA LEU A 21 8.43 2.09 -29.74
C LEU A 21 9.20 2.84 -28.64
N SER A 22 10.05 3.79 -29.03
CA SER A 22 10.81 4.61 -28.08
C SER A 22 9.87 5.55 -27.30
N ALA A 23 8.95 6.23 -28.00
CA ALA A 23 7.97 7.12 -27.39
C ALA A 23 7.03 6.34 -26.45
N PHE A 24 6.65 5.11 -26.82
CA PHE A 24 5.82 4.25 -25.99
C PHE A 24 6.50 3.82 -24.68
N GLY A 25 7.81 3.54 -24.72
CA GLY A 25 8.60 3.26 -23.52
C GLY A 25 8.65 4.44 -22.55
N ILE A 26 8.85 5.67 -23.09
CA ILE A 26 8.81 6.90 -22.30
C ILE A 26 7.41 7.13 -21.74
N MET A 27 6.40 6.98 -22.59
CA MET A 27 4.98 7.13 -22.23
C MET A 27 4.63 6.24 -21.03
N LEU A 28 4.96 4.95 -21.09
CA LEU A 28 4.65 4.01 -20.00
C LEU A 28 5.39 4.36 -18.69
N GLY A 29 6.66 4.73 -18.77
CA GLY A 29 7.44 5.13 -17.59
C GLY A 29 6.88 6.38 -16.91
N VAL A 30 6.55 7.42 -17.70
CA VAL A 30 5.98 8.68 -17.18
C VAL A 30 4.54 8.47 -16.72
N ALA A 31 3.74 7.68 -17.45
CA ALA A 31 2.37 7.36 -17.07
C ALA A 31 2.30 6.64 -15.73
N GLY A 32 3.18 5.63 -15.52
CA GLY A 32 3.27 4.91 -14.26
C GLY A 32 3.68 5.83 -13.10
N LEU A 33 4.72 6.66 -13.29
CA LEU A 33 5.17 7.61 -12.28
C LEU A 33 4.05 8.59 -11.90
N LEU A 34 3.41 9.21 -12.90
CA LEU A 34 2.36 10.20 -12.67
C LEU A 34 1.11 9.58 -12.03
N ALA A 35 0.68 8.41 -12.52
CA ALA A 35 -0.46 7.70 -11.95
C ALA A 35 -0.26 7.40 -10.47
N ILE A 36 0.93 6.92 -10.08
CA ILE A 36 1.26 6.63 -8.68
C ILE A 36 1.25 7.92 -7.84
N GLN A 37 1.88 8.99 -8.30
CA GLN A 37 1.94 10.24 -7.55
C GLN A 37 0.56 10.88 -7.36
N ILE A 38 -0.29 10.91 -8.41
CA ILE A 38 -1.66 11.42 -8.32
C ILE A 38 -2.51 10.54 -7.39
N THR A 39 -2.42 9.22 -7.52
CA THR A 39 -3.19 8.29 -6.66
C THR A 39 -2.78 8.43 -5.21
N ASN A 40 -1.49 8.56 -4.93
CA ASN A 40 -0.98 8.75 -3.57
C ASN A 40 -1.45 10.07 -2.95
N LEU A 41 -1.35 11.17 -3.72
CA LEU A 41 -1.86 12.47 -3.28
C LEU A 41 -3.36 12.43 -3.04
N THR A 42 -4.11 11.82 -3.96
CA THR A 42 -5.58 11.67 -3.84
C THR A 42 -5.96 10.83 -2.63
N ALA A 43 -5.25 9.74 -2.36
CA ALA A 43 -5.48 8.91 -1.17
C ALA A 43 -5.20 9.67 0.12
N LEU A 44 -4.08 10.42 0.17
CA LEU A 44 -3.74 11.27 1.30
C LEU A 44 -4.78 12.38 1.52
N ASP A 45 -5.12 13.12 0.47
CA ASP A 45 -6.11 14.20 0.53
C ASP A 45 -7.48 13.65 0.96
N SER A 46 -7.89 12.47 0.46
CA SER A 46 -9.16 11.83 0.85
C SER A 46 -9.18 11.45 2.33
N LEU A 47 -8.07 10.90 2.84
CA LEU A 47 -7.96 10.55 4.26
C LEU A 47 -7.88 11.79 5.14
N LEU A 48 -7.11 12.80 4.76
CA LEU A 48 -7.06 14.09 5.47
C LEU A 48 -8.42 14.77 5.47
N ALA A 49 -9.13 14.78 4.33
CA ALA A 49 -10.48 15.34 4.23
C ALA A 49 -11.49 14.62 5.14
N LEU A 50 -11.37 13.29 5.30
CA LEU A 50 -12.16 12.55 6.29
C LEU A 50 -11.87 13.03 7.71
N PHE A 51 -10.60 13.23 8.08
CA PHE A 51 -10.21 13.73 9.40
C PHE A 51 -10.61 15.20 9.61
N GLU A 52 -10.34 16.07 8.64
CA GLU A 52 -10.72 17.48 8.70
C GLU A 52 -12.25 17.64 8.73
N GLY A 53 -12.97 16.85 7.94
CA GLY A 53 -14.44 16.83 7.93
C GLY A 53 -15.01 16.41 9.29
N THR A 54 -14.43 15.41 9.94
CA THR A 54 -14.90 14.94 11.26
C THR A 54 -14.51 15.89 12.40
N SER A 55 -13.33 16.51 12.33
CA SER A 55 -12.82 17.44 13.37
C SER A 55 -13.26 18.88 13.13
N GLY A 56 -13.76 19.21 11.94
CA GLY A 56 -14.16 20.59 11.59
C GLY A 56 -12.98 21.58 11.63
N LYS A 57 -13.26 22.81 12.09
CA LYS A 57 -12.29 23.91 12.22
C LYS A 57 -11.47 23.84 13.52
N THR A 58 -11.55 22.73 14.25
CA THR A 58 -10.93 22.55 15.57
C THR A 58 -9.40 22.64 15.51
N ASP A 59 -8.79 23.47 16.33
CA ASP A 59 -7.32 23.56 16.49
C ASP A 59 -6.80 22.51 17.48
N LEU A 60 -7.46 22.42 18.65
CA LEU A 60 -7.09 21.53 19.75
C LEU A 60 -8.32 20.74 20.23
N ILE A 61 -8.10 19.52 20.65
CA ILE A 61 -9.10 18.62 21.23
C ILE A 61 -8.67 18.28 22.65
N VAL A 62 -9.56 18.47 23.62
CA VAL A 62 -9.38 18.04 25.02
C VAL A 62 -10.26 16.84 25.28
N THR A 63 -9.64 15.79 25.75
CA THR A 63 -10.31 14.56 26.20
C THR A 63 -9.81 14.20 27.60
N ASN A 64 -10.47 13.26 28.29
CA ASN A 64 -9.89 12.66 29.48
C ASN A 64 -8.60 11.88 29.09
N ALA A 65 -7.55 12.01 29.87
CA ALA A 65 -6.28 11.27 29.65
C ALA A 65 -6.38 9.79 30.09
N GLY A 66 -7.44 9.43 30.82
CA GLY A 66 -7.70 8.07 31.27
C GLY A 66 -8.25 7.16 30.14
N GLU A 67 -9.16 6.29 30.51
CA GLU A 67 -9.83 5.37 29.59
C GLU A 67 -10.65 6.12 28.51
N SER A 68 -10.66 5.62 27.29
CA SER A 68 -11.61 6.06 26.25
C SER A 68 -13.04 5.87 26.76
N GLY A 69 -13.78 6.96 26.87
CA GLY A 69 -15.14 6.96 27.42
C GLY A 69 -15.21 7.28 28.93
N GLU A 70 -14.09 7.56 29.60
CA GLU A 70 -14.13 8.23 30.89
C GLU A 70 -14.52 9.68 30.71
N ALA A 71 -15.64 10.05 31.29
CA ALA A 71 -16.23 11.38 31.14
C ALA A 71 -15.39 12.46 31.81
N MET A 72 -15.31 13.60 31.16
CA MET A 72 -14.85 14.82 31.79
C MET A 72 -16.01 15.48 32.53
N PRO A 73 -15.81 15.97 33.75
CA PRO A 73 -16.83 16.77 34.41
C PRO A 73 -17.11 18.05 33.61
N GLU A 74 -18.36 18.42 33.38
CA GLU A 74 -18.76 19.62 32.66
C GLU A 74 -18.14 20.91 33.25
N ARG A 75 -17.81 20.91 34.54
CA ARG A 75 -17.05 22.02 35.20
C ARG A 75 -15.66 22.26 34.59
N SER A 76 -15.07 21.29 33.90
CA SER A 76 -13.79 21.48 33.19
C SER A 76 -13.90 22.39 31.98
N LEU A 77 -15.09 22.47 31.36
CA LEU A 77 -15.39 23.39 30.25
C LEU A 77 -15.05 24.84 30.63
N ARG A 78 -15.52 25.30 31.81
CA ARG A 78 -15.25 26.66 32.26
C ARG A 78 -13.75 26.97 32.39
N ARG A 79 -12.93 26.01 32.84
CA ARG A 79 -11.48 26.18 32.93
C ARG A 79 -10.81 26.31 31.56
N ILE A 80 -11.41 25.65 30.55
CA ILE A 80 -10.93 25.75 29.17
C ILE A 80 -11.31 27.09 28.59
N GLU A 81 -12.56 27.55 28.77
CA GLU A 81 -13.08 28.83 28.34
C GLU A 81 -12.37 30.03 28.98
N ASP A 82 -11.98 29.92 30.26
CA ASP A 82 -11.24 30.97 30.98
C ASP A 82 -9.80 31.15 30.46
N SER A 83 -9.30 30.28 29.58
CA SER A 83 -7.95 30.40 29.01
C SER A 83 -7.87 31.56 28.01
N PRO A 84 -6.89 32.49 28.14
CA PRO A 84 -6.80 33.67 27.27
C PRO A 84 -6.56 33.35 25.80
N MET A 85 -6.14 32.16 25.47
CA MET A 85 -5.84 31.66 24.11
C MET A 85 -7.08 31.07 23.40
N VAL A 86 -8.07 30.65 24.16
CA VAL A 86 -9.28 30.04 23.62
C VAL A 86 -10.24 31.09 23.09
N ASP A 87 -10.75 30.88 21.89
CA ASP A 87 -11.83 31.69 21.29
C ASP A 87 -13.18 31.04 21.58
N THR A 88 -13.33 29.78 21.25
CA THR A 88 -14.56 29.00 21.47
C THR A 88 -14.18 27.59 21.95
N ALA A 89 -14.93 27.08 22.95
CA ALA A 89 -14.84 25.71 23.43
C ALA A 89 -16.19 25.00 23.24
N VAL A 90 -16.20 23.92 22.49
CA VAL A 90 -17.41 23.22 22.07
C VAL A 90 -17.47 21.86 22.74
N PRO A 91 -18.39 21.66 23.71
CA PRO A 91 -18.54 20.39 24.39
C PRO A 91 -19.30 19.37 23.53
N SER A 92 -18.90 18.13 23.54
CA SER A 92 -19.64 17.01 22.95
C SER A 92 -19.63 15.77 23.82
N LEU A 93 -20.71 14.99 23.70
CA LEU A 93 -20.86 13.70 24.31
C LEU A 93 -21.13 12.68 23.19
N GLN A 94 -20.34 11.61 23.14
CA GLN A 94 -20.34 10.68 22.02
C GLN A 94 -20.88 9.32 22.46
N PHE A 95 -21.82 8.78 21.70
CA PHE A 95 -22.43 7.50 21.95
C PHE A 95 -22.42 6.66 20.71
N GLN A 96 -22.30 5.36 20.92
CA GLN A 96 -22.62 4.36 19.92
C GLN A 96 -23.96 3.73 20.28
N THR A 97 -24.89 3.70 19.34
CA THR A 97 -26.22 3.14 19.51
C THR A 97 -26.66 2.38 18.27
N ALA A 98 -27.84 1.77 18.32
CA ALA A 98 -28.48 1.13 17.18
C ALA A 98 -29.97 1.51 17.11
N LEU A 99 -30.55 1.32 15.93
CA LEU A 99 -31.99 1.38 15.75
C LEU A 99 -32.65 0.23 16.51
N ALA A 100 -33.73 0.50 17.26
CA ALA A 100 -34.46 -0.53 18.01
C ALA A 100 -35.24 -1.48 17.08
N PHE A 101 -35.60 -1.01 15.87
CA PHE A 101 -36.29 -1.79 14.83
C PHE A 101 -35.59 -1.48 13.48
N GLY A 102 -34.99 -2.49 12.91
CA GLY A 102 -34.32 -2.48 11.63
C GLY A 102 -33.39 -3.69 11.55
N ALA A 103 -33.33 -4.34 10.43
CA ALA A 103 -32.30 -5.34 10.22
C ALA A 103 -30.97 -4.64 10.56
N ALA A 104 -30.29 -5.11 11.59
CA ALA A 104 -28.92 -4.73 11.85
C ALA A 104 -28.19 -4.90 10.51
N GLY A 105 -27.89 -3.79 9.83
CA GLY A 105 -27.24 -3.84 8.56
C GLY A 105 -26.02 -4.72 8.77
N SER A 106 -25.89 -5.78 7.99
CA SER A 106 -24.85 -6.81 8.09
C SER A 106 -23.48 -6.27 7.69
N SER A 107 -23.19 -5.03 8.06
CA SER A 107 -21.81 -4.53 8.08
C SER A 107 -21.15 -5.19 9.28
N VAL A 108 -20.36 -6.21 9.00
CA VAL A 108 -19.37 -6.74 9.97
C VAL A 108 -18.73 -5.54 10.63
N PRO A 109 -18.73 -5.44 11.96
CA PRO A 109 -17.98 -4.39 12.62
C PRO A 109 -16.50 -4.65 12.34
N LEU A 110 -16.00 -4.06 11.25
CA LEU A 110 -14.56 -3.89 11.01
C LEU A 110 -13.94 -3.01 12.12
N SER A 111 -14.75 -2.52 13.06
CA SER A 111 -14.32 -1.91 14.29
C SER A 111 -13.35 -2.78 15.09
N LEU A 112 -13.52 -4.09 15.05
CA LEU A 112 -12.54 -5.04 15.56
C LEU A 112 -11.17 -4.96 14.87
N LEU A 113 -11.12 -4.46 13.62
CA LEU A 113 -9.89 -4.19 12.87
C LEU A 113 -9.54 -2.68 12.85
N GLY A 114 -10.30 -1.84 13.57
CA GLY A 114 -10.08 -0.40 13.67
C GLY A 114 -10.63 0.42 12.49
N PHE A 115 -11.50 -0.15 11.63
CA PHE A 115 -11.93 0.50 10.39
C PHE A 115 -13.41 0.96 10.36
N ASP A 116 -14.30 0.45 11.23
CA ASP A 116 -15.70 0.86 11.29
C ASP A 116 -16.30 0.53 12.66
N MET A 117 -16.93 1.51 13.30
CA MET A 117 -17.68 1.28 14.52
C MET A 117 -19.12 0.95 14.11
N GLY A 118 -19.46 -0.33 13.98
CA GLY A 118 -20.81 -0.75 13.63
C GLY A 118 -21.88 -0.04 14.47
N GLY A 119 -23.07 0.21 13.89
CA GLY A 119 -24.14 0.96 14.52
C GLY A 119 -24.13 2.46 14.20
N LEU A 120 -25.05 3.21 14.80
CA LEU A 120 -25.21 4.65 14.67
C LEU A 120 -24.37 5.39 15.73
N VAL A 121 -23.43 6.23 15.30
CA VAL A 121 -22.72 7.15 16.21
C VAL A 121 -23.56 8.39 16.39
N VAL A 122 -23.89 8.75 17.63
CA VAL A 122 -24.70 9.92 17.95
C VAL A 122 -23.89 10.87 18.82
N TYR A 123 -23.81 12.13 18.40
CA TYR A 123 -23.20 13.18 19.20
C TYR A 123 -24.29 13.99 19.89
N GLY A 124 -24.17 14.11 21.22
CA GLY A 124 -24.88 15.12 22.00
C GLY A 124 -24.11 16.44 21.90
N ILE A 125 -24.68 17.42 21.27
CA ILE A 125 -24.03 18.71 20.96
C ILE A 125 -24.84 19.91 21.46
N ASP A 126 -24.15 21.01 21.71
CA ASP A 126 -24.77 22.33 21.78
C ASP A 126 -24.89 22.90 20.35
N PRO A 127 -26.12 23.02 19.79
CA PRO A 127 -26.25 23.35 18.37
C PRO A 127 -25.62 24.68 17.97
N GLU A 128 -25.59 25.68 18.87
CA GLU A 128 -25.05 27.03 18.60
C GLU A 128 -23.50 27.00 18.62
N ALA A 129 -22.95 26.37 19.64
CA ALA A 129 -21.51 26.24 19.79
C ALA A 129 -20.90 25.30 18.72
N ASP A 130 -21.58 24.22 18.40
CA ASP A 130 -21.05 23.19 17.47
C ASP A 130 -20.97 23.69 16.01
N LEU A 131 -21.92 24.53 15.59
CA LEU A 131 -21.89 25.19 14.27
C LEU A 131 -20.68 26.16 14.09
N ALA A 132 -20.05 26.60 15.17
CA ALA A 132 -18.82 27.39 15.08
C ALA A 132 -17.63 26.55 14.64
N VAL A 133 -17.65 25.25 14.95
CA VAL A 133 -16.56 24.29 14.71
C VAL A 133 -16.86 23.39 13.52
N ARG A 134 -18.06 22.84 13.40
CA ARG A 134 -18.46 21.91 12.36
C ARG A 134 -19.45 22.53 11.38
N ASP A 135 -19.22 22.28 10.09
CA ASP A 135 -20.15 22.66 9.04
C ASP A 135 -21.06 21.47 8.70
N TYR A 136 -22.38 21.71 8.71
CA TYR A 136 -23.41 20.72 8.37
C TYR A 136 -24.18 21.19 7.13
N THR A 137 -24.17 20.43 6.07
CA THR A 137 -24.95 20.72 4.86
C THR A 137 -26.30 20.04 4.95
N LEU A 138 -27.35 20.79 5.25
CA LEU A 138 -28.74 20.27 5.30
C LEU A 138 -29.21 19.90 3.89
N THR A 139 -29.74 18.69 3.73
CA THR A 139 -30.38 18.20 2.51
C THR A 139 -31.90 18.29 2.60
N GLN A 140 -32.46 18.04 3.80
CA GLN A 140 -33.90 18.10 4.05
C GLN A 140 -34.19 18.53 5.49
N GLY A 141 -35.30 19.22 5.73
CA GLY A 141 -35.76 19.60 7.08
C GLY A 141 -34.96 20.75 7.69
N ASP A 142 -34.88 20.77 9.03
CA ASP A 142 -34.26 21.82 9.81
C ASP A 142 -33.17 21.24 10.73
N PHE A 143 -32.18 22.05 11.16
CA PHE A 143 -31.21 21.69 12.17
C PHE A 143 -31.79 21.77 13.58
N LEU A 144 -31.09 21.27 14.58
CA LEU A 144 -31.48 21.35 15.99
C LEU A 144 -31.63 22.81 16.43
N VAL A 145 -32.68 23.10 17.20
CA VAL A 145 -32.93 24.45 17.67
C VAL A 145 -32.16 24.71 18.97
N PRO A 146 -31.32 25.76 19.05
CA PRO A 146 -30.57 26.08 20.26
C PRO A 146 -31.49 26.27 21.48
N GLY A 147 -31.05 25.72 22.62
CA GLY A 147 -31.79 25.82 23.89
C GLY A 147 -33.07 24.99 24.00
N ARG A 148 -33.37 24.13 23.02
CA ARG A 148 -34.51 23.23 23.05
C ARG A 148 -34.03 21.80 23.35
N ASP A 149 -34.22 21.35 24.58
CA ASP A 149 -33.88 19.99 25.05
C ASP A 149 -35.02 19.01 24.70
N ALA A 150 -35.21 18.76 23.40
CA ALA A 150 -36.25 17.84 22.91
C ALA A 150 -35.65 16.54 22.40
N GLN A 151 -36.43 15.46 22.36
CA GLN A 151 -36.01 14.19 21.72
C GLN A 151 -36.10 14.34 20.18
N GLU A 152 -35.18 15.14 19.64
CA GLU A 152 -35.04 15.46 18.24
C GLU A 152 -33.68 14.99 17.76
N ILE A 153 -33.62 14.50 16.52
CA ILE A 153 -32.37 13.99 15.90
C ILE A 153 -32.24 14.49 14.47
N VAL A 154 -31.04 14.85 14.09
CA VAL A 154 -30.62 15.06 12.71
C VAL A 154 -29.75 13.87 12.30
N LEU A 155 -30.04 13.25 11.16
CA LEU A 155 -29.35 12.07 10.64
C LEU A 155 -28.66 12.38 9.31
N VAL A 156 -27.72 11.56 8.91
CA VAL A 156 -27.15 11.63 7.56
C VAL A 156 -28.15 11.04 6.56
N ASP A 157 -28.30 11.69 5.41
CA ASP A 157 -29.27 11.33 4.36
C ASP A 157 -29.09 9.90 3.84
N SER A 158 -27.84 9.47 3.59
CA SER A 158 -27.54 8.10 3.15
C SER A 158 -27.96 7.06 4.20
N PHE A 159 -27.74 7.34 5.49
CA PHE A 159 -28.18 6.45 6.56
C PHE A 159 -29.72 6.38 6.64
N ALA A 160 -30.38 7.53 6.48
CA ALA A 160 -31.83 7.60 6.47
C ALA A 160 -32.42 6.83 5.28
N GLU A 161 -31.82 6.94 4.09
CA GLU A 161 -32.24 6.22 2.88
C GLU A 161 -32.04 4.70 3.04
N ASP A 162 -30.88 4.26 3.56
CA ASP A 162 -30.57 2.84 3.81
C ASP A 162 -31.52 2.17 4.82
N ASN A 163 -32.19 2.96 5.69
CA ASN A 163 -33.08 2.46 6.75
C ASN A 163 -34.55 2.90 6.56
N ASP A 164 -34.96 3.40 5.38
CA ASP A 164 -36.31 3.87 5.08
C ASP A 164 -36.85 4.97 6.05
N LEU A 165 -35.95 5.84 6.50
CA LEU A 165 -36.24 6.92 7.45
C LEU A 165 -36.48 8.25 6.68
N GLU A 166 -37.42 9.08 7.17
CA GLU A 166 -37.78 10.37 6.54
C GLU A 166 -37.95 11.46 7.60
N VAL A 167 -37.74 12.70 7.21
CA VAL A 167 -37.99 13.86 8.06
C VAL A 167 -39.44 13.86 8.55
N GLY A 168 -39.64 14.08 9.85
CA GLY A 168 -40.95 14.08 10.53
C GLY A 168 -41.35 12.70 11.09
N LYS A 169 -40.75 11.60 10.64
CA LYS A 169 -40.95 10.28 11.26
C LYS A 169 -40.22 10.19 12.61
N ARG A 170 -40.58 9.20 13.40
CA ARG A 170 -39.86 8.85 14.65
C ARG A 170 -38.95 7.69 14.41
N VAL A 171 -37.81 7.69 15.05
CA VAL A 171 -36.80 6.61 15.09
C VAL A 171 -36.57 6.24 16.54
N GLU A 172 -36.63 4.95 16.85
CA GLU A 172 -36.29 4.41 18.16
C GLU A 172 -34.80 4.09 18.24
N LEU A 173 -34.11 4.72 19.20
CA LEU A 173 -32.70 4.48 19.50
C LEU A 173 -32.55 3.73 20.82
N LEU A 174 -31.60 2.81 20.86
CA LEU A 174 -31.26 2.09 22.08
C LEU A 174 -30.48 2.97 23.04
N THR A 175 -30.99 3.15 24.26
CA THR A 175 -30.28 3.85 25.31
C THR A 175 -30.12 2.90 26.55
N PRO A 176 -29.25 3.24 27.51
CA PRO A 176 -29.16 2.49 28.77
C PRO A 176 -30.49 2.37 29.53
N ASN A 177 -31.44 3.27 29.27
CA ASN A 177 -32.77 3.31 29.84
C ASN A 177 -33.83 2.58 28.96
N GLY A 178 -33.41 1.83 27.94
CA GLY A 178 -34.27 1.16 26.96
C GLY A 178 -34.42 1.95 25.65
N ALA A 179 -35.28 1.45 24.76
CA ALA A 179 -35.55 2.12 23.50
C ALA A 179 -36.25 3.46 23.73
N GLN A 180 -35.81 4.51 23.06
CA GLN A 180 -36.31 5.88 23.18
C GLN A 180 -36.63 6.44 21.79
N ASP A 181 -37.80 7.10 21.71
CA ASP A 181 -38.30 7.70 20.48
C ASP A 181 -37.67 9.08 20.20
N PHE A 182 -37.04 9.22 19.05
CA PHE A 182 -36.55 10.52 18.56
C PHE A 182 -37.30 10.94 17.30
N LYS A 183 -37.69 12.21 17.21
CA LYS A 183 -38.27 12.80 15.99
C LYS A 183 -37.13 13.22 15.05
N ILE A 184 -37.14 12.73 13.82
CA ILE A 184 -36.18 13.18 12.78
C ILE A 184 -36.63 14.57 12.33
N VAL A 185 -35.80 15.58 12.62
CA VAL A 185 -36.09 16.98 12.29
C VAL A 185 -35.38 17.42 11.02
N GLY A 186 -34.28 16.81 10.68
CA GLY A 186 -33.54 17.11 9.47
C GLY A 186 -32.64 16.00 9.01
N LEU A 187 -32.19 16.11 7.76
CA LEU A 187 -31.18 15.25 7.15
C LEU A 187 -30.01 16.11 6.66
N ILE A 188 -28.79 15.62 6.87
CA ILE A 188 -27.54 16.26 6.43
C ILE A 188 -26.85 15.41 5.37
N ALA A 189 -26.16 16.06 4.46
CA ALA A 189 -25.33 15.40 3.45
C ALA A 189 -24.19 14.59 4.07
N LYS A 190 -23.80 13.51 3.42
CA LYS A 190 -22.61 12.71 3.77
C LYS A 190 -21.32 13.46 3.40
N GLU A 191 -21.19 14.70 3.90
CA GLU A 191 -20.03 15.58 3.72
C GLU A 191 -19.63 16.18 5.06
N GLY A 192 -18.36 16.55 5.22
CA GLY A 192 -17.88 17.12 6.48
C GLY A 192 -18.16 16.22 7.68
N ALA A 193 -18.83 16.72 8.70
CA ALA A 193 -19.23 15.94 9.88
C ALA A 193 -20.15 14.75 9.55
N GLY A 194 -20.92 14.79 8.45
CA GLY A 194 -21.75 13.69 7.98
C GLY A 194 -20.96 12.45 7.51
N GLN A 195 -19.64 12.55 7.35
CA GLN A 195 -18.77 11.41 7.03
C GLN A 195 -18.37 10.60 8.28
N ILE A 196 -18.65 11.06 9.47
CA ILE A 196 -18.39 10.33 10.72
C ILE A 196 -19.05 8.95 10.62
N ASN A 197 -18.29 7.92 11.00
CA ASN A 197 -18.71 6.53 10.92
C ASN A 197 -19.32 6.14 9.54
N ASN A 198 -18.66 6.62 8.47
CA ASN A 198 -19.06 6.36 7.07
C ASN A 198 -20.54 6.74 6.75
N GLY A 199 -21.04 7.79 7.40
CA GLY A 199 -22.41 8.25 7.22
C GLY A 199 -23.43 7.68 8.21
N SER A 200 -23.05 6.68 9.03
CA SER A 200 -23.89 6.19 10.13
C SER A 200 -23.76 7.11 11.35
N PHE A 201 -24.20 8.35 11.18
CA PHE A 201 -24.01 9.44 12.13
C PHE A 201 -25.28 10.25 12.36
N GLY A 202 -25.46 10.73 13.59
CA GLY A 202 -26.55 11.63 13.95
C GLY A 202 -26.18 12.57 15.08
N VAL A 203 -26.91 13.66 15.22
CA VAL A 203 -26.73 14.63 16.30
C VAL A 203 -28.03 14.87 17.06
N ILE A 204 -27.92 14.96 18.38
CA ILE A 204 -29.03 15.28 19.30
C ILE A 204 -28.61 16.39 20.27
N PRO A 205 -29.56 17.09 20.95
CA PRO A 205 -29.21 18.10 21.94
C PRO A 205 -28.38 17.50 23.11
N LEU A 206 -27.32 18.21 23.54
CA LEU A 206 -26.39 17.73 24.57
C LEU A 206 -27.11 17.36 25.88
N ARG A 207 -28.04 18.18 26.36
CA ARG A 207 -28.78 17.92 27.58
C ARG A 207 -29.67 16.66 27.48
N THR A 208 -30.31 16.47 26.34
CA THR A 208 -31.09 15.28 26.02
C THR A 208 -30.17 14.04 26.02
N ALA A 209 -29.00 14.12 25.40
CA ALA A 209 -27.98 13.08 25.41
C ALA A 209 -27.54 12.73 26.83
N GLN A 210 -27.16 13.72 27.65
CA GLN A 210 -26.75 13.54 29.02
C GLN A 210 -27.82 12.84 29.87
N ALA A 211 -29.08 13.23 29.70
CA ALA A 211 -30.20 12.66 30.46
C ALA A 211 -30.51 11.20 30.06
N LEU A 212 -30.60 10.91 28.76
CA LEU A 212 -31.01 9.58 28.28
C LEU A 212 -29.90 8.52 28.41
N PHE A 213 -28.65 8.93 28.37
CA PHE A 213 -27.52 8.03 28.53
C PHE A 213 -26.97 7.98 29.96
N ASN A 214 -27.67 8.57 30.94
CA ASN A 214 -27.27 8.59 32.36
C ASN A 214 -25.88 9.24 32.62
N ARG A 215 -25.57 10.28 31.87
CA ARG A 215 -24.26 10.97 31.96
C ARG A 215 -24.40 12.47 32.22
N THR A 216 -25.32 12.81 33.11
CA THR A 216 -25.64 14.19 33.49
C THR A 216 -24.40 14.92 34.06
N GLY A 217 -24.00 16.04 33.46
CA GLY A 217 -22.84 16.81 33.89
C GLY A 217 -21.49 16.25 33.43
N GLU A 218 -21.49 15.32 32.46
CA GLU A 218 -20.34 14.69 31.86
C GLU A 218 -20.19 15.08 30.38
N LEU A 219 -18.95 15.09 29.92
CA LEU A 219 -18.52 15.33 28.52
C LEU A 219 -17.47 14.31 28.12
N ASP A 220 -17.41 13.93 26.85
CA ASP A 220 -16.36 13.06 26.35
C ASP A 220 -15.22 13.87 25.73
N GLN A 221 -15.57 14.98 25.09
CA GLN A 221 -14.65 15.80 24.32
C GLN A 221 -15.02 17.27 24.38
N VAL A 222 -14.01 18.12 24.36
CA VAL A 222 -14.17 19.56 24.14
C VAL A 222 -13.28 19.96 22.96
N ASP A 223 -13.91 20.43 21.89
CA ASP A 223 -13.25 20.94 20.70
C ASP A 223 -12.94 22.44 20.90
N ILE A 224 -11.73 22.86 20.61
CA ILE A 224 -11.24 24.20 20.89
C ILE A 224 -10.84 24.91 19.60
N LEU A 225 -11.40 26.11 19.43
CA LEU A 225 -10.89 27.11 18.48
C LEU A 225 -10.00 28.08 19.23
N LEU A 226 -8.80 28.31 18.71
CA LEU A 226 -7.87 29.31 19.25
C LEU A 226 -8.11 30.66 18.61
N LYS A 227 -7.80 31.72 19.34
CA LYS A 227 -7.89 33.13 18.82
C LYS A 227 -6.98 33.29 17.60
N PRO A 228 -7.36 34.17 16.66
CA PRO A 228 -6.53 34.49 15.51
C PRO A 228 -5.10 34.90 15.94
N GLY A 229 -4.11 34.23 15.33
CA GLY A 229 -2.69 34.47 15.64
C GLY A 229 -1.97 33.25 16.25
N PHE A 230 -2.67 32.17 16.57
CA PHE A 230 -2.09 30.90 17.04
C PHE A 230 -1.97 29.81 15.94
N SER A 231 -2.24 30.17 14.69
CA SER A 231 -2.27 29.23 13.55
C SER A 231 -0.90 28.67 13.11
N SER A 232 0.23 29.21 13.63
CA SER A 232 1.56 28.64 13.32
C SER A 232 1.83 27.42 14.20
N THR A 233 2.45 26.38 13.64
CA THR A 233 2.75 25.11 14.33
C THR A 233 3.45 25.32 15.69
N GLU A 234 4.40 26.26 15.76
CA GLU A 234 5.14 26.57 16.98
C GLU A 234 4.23 27.18 18.08
N LYS A 235 3.33 28.08 17.71
CA LYS A 235 2.38 28.69 18.64
C LYS A 235 1.26 27.72 19.04
N LEU A 236 0.84 26.85 18.13
CA LEU A 236 -0.14 25.80 18.41
C LEU A 236 0.40 24.81 19.45
N GLU A 237 1.66 24.36 19.31
CA GLU A 237 2.31 23.49 20.30
C GLU A 237 2.53 24.22 21.64
N ALA A 238 2.85 25.51 21.63
CA ALA A 238 2.94 26.32 22.84
C ALA A 238 1.59 26.47 23.55
N ALA A 239 0.50 26.70 22.78
CA ALA A 239 -0.86 26.77 23.30
C ALA A 239 -1.31 25.42 23.89
N LYS A 240 -1.02 24.32 23.21
CA LYS A 240 -1.26 22.95 23.68
C LYS A 240 -0.55 22.69 25.01
N ALA A 241 0.76 23.00 25.09
CA ALA A 241 1.55 22.80 26.32
C ALA A 241 1.02 23.65 27.49
N SER A 242 0.61 24.89 27.21
CA SER A 242 0.04 25.79 28.23
C SER A 242 -1.31 25.29 28.73
N LEU A 243 -2.22 24.86 27.83
CA LEU A 243 -3.50 24.26 28.19
C LEU A 243 -3.31 22.95 28.97
N GLN A 244 -2.41 22.11 28.53
CA GLN A 244 -2.07 20.86 29.22
C GLN A 244 -1.59 21.11 30.66
N SER A 245 -0.71 22.08 30.84
CA SER A 245 -0.20 22.44 32.18
C SER A 245 -1.31 23.03 33.09
N GLY A 246 -2.23 23.82 32.52
CA GLY A 246 -3.35 24.41 33.24
C GLY A 246 -4.46 23.42 33.63
N LEU A 247 -4.69 22.42 32.81
CA LEU A 247 -5.72 21.38 33.03
C LEU A 247 -5.21 20.21 33.90
N GLY A 248 -3.90 19.99 33.90
CA GLY A 248 -3.26 18.90 34.64
C GLY A 248 -3.24 17.57 33.87
N GLU A 249 -2.67 16.54 34.50
CA GLU A 249 -2.42 15.23 33.87
C GLU A 249 -3.69 14.36 33.67
N VAL A 250 -4.82 14.75 34.24
CA VAL A 250 -6.11 14.07 34.08
C VAL A 250 -6.69 14.28 32.67
N PHE A 251 -6.27 15.33 32.00
CA PHE A 251 -6.73 15.71 30.66
C PHE A 251 -5.62 15.52 29.63
N ALA A 252 -6.00 15.12 28.43
CA ALA A 252 -5.13 15.04 27.27
C ALA A 252 -5.51 16.13 26.26
N VAL A 253 -4.57 17.05 25.97
CA VAL A 253 -4.73 18.06 24.93
C VAL A 253 -3.99 17.59 23.69
N THR A 254 -4.73 17.37 22.59
CA THR A 254 -4.20 16.92 21.31
C THR A 254 -4.50 17.93 20.22
N SER A 255 -3.57 18.11 19.26
CA SER A 255 -3.84 18.95 18.09
C SER A 255 -4.36 18.09 16.93
N THR A 256 -5.28 18.65 16.12
CA THR A 256 -5.78 18.00 14.90
C THR A 256 -4.65 17.79 13.89
N ALA A 257 -3.67 18.69 13.83
CA ALA A 257 -2.46 18.55 13.03
C ALA A 257 -1.63 17.29 13.40
N ALA A 258 -1.54 16.94 14.68
CA ALA A 258 -0.83 15.73 15.12
C ALA A 258 -1.50 14.43 14.67
N GLN A 259 -2.82 14.43 14.48
CA GLN A 259 -3.54 13.29 13.90
C GLN A 259 -3.20 13.14 12.41
N GLY A 260 -3.15 14.24 11.66
CA GLY A 260 -2.70 14.24 10.26
C GLY A 260 -1.28 13.73 10.08
N GLU A 261 -0.35 14.07 11.00
CA GLU A 261 1.03 13.57 10.98
C GLU A 261 1.10 12.04 11.18
N ARG A 262 0.27 11.46 12.04
CA ARG A 262 0.17 10.01 12.23
C ARG A 262 -0.34 9.30 10.97
N VAL A 263 -1.33 9.87 10.29
CA VAL A 263 -1.83 9.38 9.00
C VAL A 263 -0.73 9.46 7.93
N ASN A 264 0.01 10.56 7.88
CA ASN A 264 1.15 10.74 7.00
C ASN A 264 2.23 9.67 7.26
N GLN A 265 2.56 9.37 8.51
CA GLN A 265 3.52 8.33 8.86
C GLN A 265 3.03 6.94 8.43
N MET A 266 1.76 6.64 8.61
CA MET A 266 1.15 5.38 8.17
C MET A 266 1.22 5.22 6.65
N LEU A 267 0.92 6.29 5.89
CA LEU A 267 0.95 6.29 4.44
C LEU A 267 2.37 6.34 3.85
N ASN A 268 3.36 6.86 4.60
CA ASN A 268 4.74 6.96 4.12
C ASN A 268 5.32 5.60 3.71
N GLY A 269 5.05 4.55 4.47
CA GLY A 269 5.49 3.19 4.12
C GLY A 269 4.92 2.71 2.79
N PHE A 270 3.64 2.93 2.57
CA PHE A 270 2.95 2.59 1.33
C PHE A 270 3.47 3.43 0.13
N THR A 271 3.63 4.74 0.35
CA THR A 271 4.18 5.71 -0.61
C THR A 271 5.56 5.29 -1.11
N ILE A 272 6.42 4.80 -0.23
CA ILE A 272 7.77 4.38 -0.60
C ILE A 272 7.74 3.13 -1.48
N GLY A 273 6.89 2.15 -1.15
CA GLY A 273 6.68 0.99 -2.00
C GLY A 273 6.23 1.38 -3.40
N LEU A 274 5.27 2.30 -3.51
CA LEU A 274 4.78 2.82 -4.79
C LEU A 274 5.84 3.62 -5.55
N ASN A 275 6.57 4.50 -4.88
CA ASN A 275 7.66 5.29 -5.49
C ASN A 275 8.80 4.39 -5.98
N PHE A 276 9.09 3.32 -5.25
CA PHE A 276 10.04 2.31 -5.69
C PHE A 276 9.58 1.64 -7.00
N MET A 277 8.32 1.22 -7.08
CA MET A 277 7.74 0.63 -8.30
C MET A 277 7.76 1.61 -9.47
N ALA A 278 7.45 2.89 -9.23
CA ALA A 278 7.54 3.95 -10.23
C ALA A 278 8.99 4.14 -10.73
N GLY A 279 9.96 4.15 -9.81
CA GLY A 279 11.38 4.22 -10.13
C GLY A 279 11.84 3.05 -11.00
N MET A 280 11.35 1.85 -10.73
CA MET A 280 11.61 0.66 -11.53
C MET A 280 11.03 0.77 -12.95
N ALA A 281 9.77 1.20 -13.09
CA ALA A 281 9.15 1.42 -14.38
C ALA A 281 9.92 2.48 -15.20
N LEU A 282 10.36 3.55 -14.55
CA LEU A 282 11.16 4.61 -15.15
C LEU A 282 12.55 4.11 -15.59
N PHE A 283 13.20 3.26 -14.77
CA PHE A 283 14.47 2.61 -15.11
C PHE A 283 14.35 1.74 -16.36
N VAL A 284 13.30 0.93 -16.44
CA VAL A 284 13.03 0.08 -17.61
C VAL A 284 12.71 0.92 -18.83
N GLY A 285 11.95 2.02 -18.67
CA GLY A 285 11.73 3.03 -19.74
C GLY A 285 13.03 3.65 -20.24
N GLY A 286 13.89 4.11 -19.33
CA GLY A 286 15.21 4.65 -19.64
C GLY A 286 16.11 3.65 -20.40
N TYR A 287 16.00 2.39 -20.01
CA TYR A 287 16.68 1.31 -20.71
C TYR A 287 16.22 1.15 -22.17
N LEU A 288 14.90 1.17 -22.43
CA LEU A 288 14.38 1.11 -23.80
C LEU A 288 14.88 2.28 -24.66
N ILE A 289 14.92 3.46 -24.05
CA ILE A 289 15.45 4.67 -24.69
C ILE A 289 16.91 4.50 -25.07
N TYR A 290 17.74 4.06 -24.10
CA TYR A 290 19.15 3.77 -24.34
C TYR A 290 19.33 2.80 -25.51
N ASN A 291 18.57 1.71 -25.54
CA ASN A 291 18.65 0.69 -26.59
C ASN A 291 18.22 1.26 -27.95
N ALA A 292 17.14 2.04 -28.01
CA ALA A 292 16.65 2.68 -29.23
C ALA A 292 17.66 3.69 -29.80
N PHE A 293 18.25 4.52 -28.94
CA PHE A 293 19.28 5.48 -29.37
C PHE A 293 20.59 4.81 -29.74
N SER A 294 21.00 3.78 -29.04
CA SER A 294 22.17 2.97 -29.39
C SER A 294 22.04 2.36 -30.80
N MET A 295 20.84 1.82 -31.11
CA MET A 295 20.49 1.34 -32.43
C MET A 295 20.55 2.48 -33.50
N THR A 296 19.98 3.65 -33.17
CA THR A 296 19.98 4.80 -34.06
C THR A 296 21.39 5.19 -34.45
N VAL A 297 22.29 5.26 -33.50
CA VAL A 297 23.70 5.65 -33.73
C VAL A 297 24.39 4.63 -34.62
N VAL A 298 24.14 3.33 -34.45
CA VAL A 298 24.72 2.29 -35.31
C VAL A 298 24.22 2.39 -36.76
N GLU A 299 22.92 2.53 -36.96
CA GLU A 299 22.32 2.64 -38.29
C GLU A 299 22.76 3.92 -39.04
N ARG A 300 22.99 4.99 -38.29
CA ARG A 300 23.40 6.31 -38.88
C ARG A 300 24.92 6.56 -38.83
N THR A 301 25.70 5.51 -38.53
CA THR A 301 27.16 5.65 -38.45
C THR A 301 27.75 6.26 -39.74
N ARG A 302 27.29 5.83 -40.93
CA ARG A 302 27.71 6.35 -42.22
C ARG A 302 27.27 7.81 -42.44
N GLU A 303 26.04 8.15 -42.06
CA GLU A 303 25.52 9.53 -42.09
C GLU A 303 26.36 10.45 -41.19
N PHE A 304 26.63 10.03 -39.94
CA PHE A 304 27.47 10.82 -39.02
C PHE A 304 28.92 10.96 -39.52
N GLY A 305 29.46 9.92 -40.14
CA GLY A 305 30.79 9.97 -40.77
C GLY A 305 30.84 11.00 -41.90
N LEU A 306 29.84 10.97 -42.81
CA LEU A 306 29.71 11.95 -43.90
C LEU A 306 29.51 13.38 -43.38
N LEU A 307 28.67 13.57 -42.38
CA LEU A 307 28.50 14.89 -41.76
C LEU A 307 29.80 15.41 -41.14
N ARG A 308 30.64 14.56 -40.61
CA ARG A 308 31.97 14.90 -40.07
C ARG A 308 32.99 15.20 -41.13
N THR A 309 32.91 14.57 -42.30
CA THR A 309 33.75 14.94 -43.46
C THR A 309 33.38 16.33 -43.99
N LEU A 310 32.08 16.72 -43.84
CA LEU A 310 31.58 18.05 -44.20
C LEU A 310 31.88 19.12 -43.13
N GLY A 311 32.65 18.80 -42.06
CA GLY A 311 33.14 19.74 -41.07
C GLY A 311 32.38 19.80 -39.77
N LEU A 312 31.36 18.94 -39.51
CA LEU A 312 30.70 18.89 -38.21
C LEU A 312 31.66 18.42 -37.11
N THR A 313 31.63 19.15 -36.00
CA THR A 313 32.43 18.81 -34.81
C THR A 313 31.81 17.64 -34.01
N ARG A 314 32.63 16.96 -33.21
CA ARG A 314 32.15 15.90 -32.27
C ARG A 314 30.99 16.37 -31.39
N ARG A 315 31.11 17.59 -30.83
CA ARG A 315 30.10 18.20 -29.97
C ARG A 315 28.77 18.45 -30.70
N GLN A 316 28.82 18.86 -31.96
CA GLN A 316 27.61 19.09 -32.76
C GLN A 316 26.85 17.79 -33.06
N VAL A 317 27.56 16.70 -33.39
CA VAL A 317 26.94 15.37 -33.59
C VAL A 317 26.32 14.85 -32.29
N THR A 318 27.05 14.95 -31.17
CA THR A 318 26.52 14.58 -29.83
C THR A 318 25.26 15.39 -29.51
N MET A 319 25.31 16.70 -29.69
CA MET A 319 24.20 17.59 -29.39
C MET A 319 22.97 17.32 -30.27
N GLN A 320 23.17 16.95 -31.53
CA GLN A 320 22.10 16.57 -32.46
C GLN A 320 21.33 15.35 -31.93
N VAL A 321 22.03 14.32 -31.44
CA VAL A 321 21.38 13.11 -30.84
C VAL A 321 20.67 13.45 -29.55
N LEU A 322 21.25 14.30 -28.70
CA LEU A 322 20.61 14.73 -27.45
C LEU A 322 19.34 15.56 -27.66
N VAL A 323 19.35 16.44 -28.69
CA VAL A 323 18.16 17.20 -29.06
C VAL A 323 17.05 16.27 -29.60
N GLU A 324 17.42 15.25 -30.41
CA GLU A 324 16.47 14.21 -30.82
C GLU A 324 15.88 13.47 -29.65
N ALA A 325 16.69 13.12 -28.63
CA ALA A 325 16.25 12.52 -27.38
C ALA A 325 15.31 13.44 -26.58
N ALA A 326 15.64 14.73 -26.48
CA ALA A 326 14.81 15.69 -25.75
C ALA A 326 13.43 15.88 -26.42
N ILE A 327 13.36 15.93 -27.76
CA ILE A 327 12.10 16.03 -28.50
C ILE A 327 11.24 14.76 -28.29
N LEU A 328 11.85 13.58 -28.38
CA LEU A 328 11.15 12.33 -28.11
C LEU A 328 10.73 12.21 -26.64
N GLY A 329 11.61 12.67 -25.72
CA GLY A 329 11.33 12.77 -24.30
C GLY A 329 10.11 13.64 -24.01
N LEU A 330 10.06 14.81 -24.61
CA LEU A 330 8.93 15.73 -24.45
C LEU A 330 7.63 15.14 -25.02
N GLY A 331 7.65 14.61 -26.24
CA GLY A 331 6.46 14.01 -26.87
C GLY A 331 5.96 12.78 -26.12
N GLY A 332 6.88 11.88 -25.74
CA GLY A 332 6.53 10.68 -24.95
C GLY A 332 6.03 11.01 -23.56
N SER A 333 6.62 12.02 -22.90
CA SER A 333 6.19 12.46 -21.56
C SER A 333 4.83 13.16 -21.61
N LEU A 334 4.52 13.94 -22.63
CA LEU A 334 3.19 14.56 -22.79
C LEU A 334 2.09 13.51 -22.97
N VAL A 335 2.31 12.53 -23.85
CA VAL A 335 1.36 11.42 -24.03
C VAL A 335 1.30 10.57 -22.75
N GLY A 336 2.43 10.34 -22.09
CA GLY A 336 2.52 9.64 -20.81
C GLY A 336 1.76 10.35 -19.69
N ALA A 337 1.79 11.68 -19.65
CA ALA A 337 1.04 12.47 -18.69
C ALA A 337 -0.48 12.29 -18.88
N ILE A 338 -0.97 12.37 -20.12
CA ILE A 338 -2.39 12.14 -20.41
C ILE A 338 -2.80 10.71 -19.98
N PHE A 339 -2.01 9.71 -20.35
CA PHE A 339 -2.30 8.32 -19.99
C PHE A 339 -2.18 8.05 -18.50
N GLY A 340 -1.24 8.72 -17.82
CA GLY A 340 -1.06 8.66 -16.36
C GLY A 340 -2.25 9.23 -15.59
N ILE A 341 -2.84 10.34 -16.07
CA ILE A 341 -4.06 10.90 -15.48
C ILE A 341 -5.24 9.93 -15.65
N VAL A 342 -5.39 9.30 -16.82
CA VAL A 342 -6.45 8.30 -17.06
C VAL A 342 -6.27 7.09 -16.14
N LEU A 343 -5.03 6.60 -15.96
CA LEU A 343 -4.73 5.51 -15.03
C LEU A 343 -5.01 5.91 -13.58
N ALA A 344 -4.64 7.13 -13.18
CA ALA A 344 -4.93 7.65 -11.84
C ALA A 344 -6.43 7.77 -11.56
N GLN A 345 -7.22 8.21 -12.54
CA GLN A 345 -8.68 8.24 -12.43
C GLN A 345 -9.27 6.83 -12.26
N GLY A 346 -8.73 5.84 -13.00
CA GLY A 346 -9.11 4.44 -12.83
C GLY A 346 -8.82 3.93 -11.43
N ALA A 347 -7.62 4.21 -10.92
CA ALA A 347 -7.19 3.84 -9.58
C ALA A 347 -8.01 4.54 -8.48
N ALA A 348 -8.31 5.83 -8.65
CA ALA A 348 -9.14 6.58 -7.71
C ALA A 348 -10.59 6.07 -7.64
N ARG A 349 -11.19 5.69 -8.79
CA ARG A 349 -12.51 5.05 -8.82
C ARG A 349 -12.51 3.70 -8.12
N LEU A 350 -11.42 2.92 -8.30
CA LEU A 350 -11.26 1.65 -7.59
C LEU A 350 -11.16 1.90 -6.08
N LEU A 351 -10.40 2.90 -5.66
CA LEU A 351 -10.26 3.30 -4.25
C LEU A 351 -11.61 3.75 -3.67
N ALA A 352 -12.37 4.59 -4.38
CA ALA A 352 -13.71 5.01 -3.98
C ALA A 352 -14.63 3.81 -3.76
N TYR A 353 -14.64 2.86 -4.70
CA TYR A 353 -15.42 1.64 -4.59
C TYR A 353 -15.01 0.78 -3.40
N VAL A 354 -13.71 0.66 -3.12
CA VAL A 354 -13.16 -0.11 -1.99
C VAL A 354 -13.54 0.50 -0.65
N LEU A 355 -13.37 1.82 -0.52
CA LEU A 355 -13.65 2.57 0.71
C LEU A 355 -15.13 2.96 0.85
N LYS A 356 -15.99 2.55 -0.09
CA LYS A 356 -17.42 2.95 -0.15
C LYS A 356 -17.61 4.47 -0.06
N LEU A 357 -16.71 5.23 -0.69
CA LEU A 357 -16.84 6.69 -0.78
C LEU A 357 -17.70 7.04 -2.00
N ASP A 358 -18.65 7.93 -1.84
CA ASP A 358 -19.59 8.34 -2.91
C ASP A 358 -18.86 9.01 -4.08
N SER A 359 -17.80 9.76 -3.79
CA SER A 359 -16.91 10.31 -4.81
C SER A 359 -15.49 10.53 -4.25
N VAL A 360 -14.48 10.14 -5.02
CA VAL A 360 -13.09 10.56 -4.77
C VAL A 360 -12.71 11.58 -5.84
N THR A 361 -12.53 12.81 -5.43
CA THR A 361 -12.09 13.88 -6.33
C THR A 361 -10.60 13.71 -6.61
N VAL A 362 -10.27 13.35 -7.86
CA VAL A 362 -8.87 13.23 -8.29
C VAL A 362 -8.25 14.62 -8.36
N ARG A 363 -7.40 14.94 -7.41
CA ARG A 363 -6.66 16.19 -7.41
C ARG A 363 -5.42 16.07 -8.29
N VAL A 364 -5.44 16.77 -9.41
CA VAL A 364 -4.32 16.85 -10.33
C VAL A 364 -3.54 18.12 -10.06
N ASP A 365 -2.44 18.01 -9.30
CA ASP A 365 -1.56 19.15 -9.04
C ASP A 365 -0.68 19.44 -10.28
N PRO A 366 -0.71 20.65 -10.84
CA PRO A 366 0.14 21.06 -11.95
C PRO A 366 1.63 20.83 -11.70
N ASN A 367 2.09 20.95 -10.46
CA ASN A 367 3.50 20.71 -10.08
C ASN A 367 3.89 19.24 -10.28
N ILE A 368 2.99 18.30 -9.97
CA ILE A 368 3.23 16.86 -10.18
C ILE A 368 3.32 16.56 -11.68
N ILE A 369 2.48 17.17 -12.51
CA ILE A 369 2.58 17.04 -13.97
C ILE A 369 3.92 17.58 -14.45
N LEU A 370 4.28 18.79 -14.02
CA LEU A 370 5.53 19.45 -14.44
C LEU A 370 6.76 18.64 -14.00
N THR A 371 6.81 18.18 -12.76
CA THR A 371 7.91 17.35 -12.25
C THR A 371 8.02 16.02 -12.99
N SER A 372 6.89 15.35 -13.26
CA SER A 372 6.86 14.10 -14.03
C SER A 372 7.32 14.29 -15.49
N LEU A 373 6.93 15.39 -16.13
CA LEU A 373 7.42 15.78 -17.45
C LEU A 373 8.94 16.03 -17.45
N LEU A 374 9.43 16.78 -16.46
CA LEU A 374 10.86 17.07 -16.32
C LEU A 374 11.68 15.80 -16.07
N VAL A 375 11.20 14.92 -15.19
CA VAL A 375 11.83 13.63 -14.90
C VAL A 375 11.86 12.76 -16.17
N GLY A 376 10.75 12.68 -16.92
CA GLY A 376 10.69 11.93 -18.17
C GLY A 376 11.68 12.43 -19.23
N ILE A 377 11.77 13.75 -19.40
CA ILE A 377 12.76 14.37 -20.31
C ILE A 377 14.19 14.11 -19.80
N LEU A 378 14.45 14.32 -18.51
CA LEU A 378 15.75 14.11 -17.90
C LEU A 378 16.24 12.67 -18.07
N VAL A 379 15.39 11.69 -17.75
CA VAL A 379 15.72 10.26 -17.91
C VAL A 379 15.98 9.93 -19.36
N THR A 380 15.20 10.50 -20.29
CA THR A 380 15.41 10.30 -21.74
C THR A 380 16.76 10.85 -22.21
N VAL A 381 17.11 12.05 -21.79
CA VAL A 381 18.39 12.69 -22.13
C VAL A 381 19.58 11.94 -21.50
N VAL A 382 19.44 11.54 -20.21
CA VAL A 382 20.48 10.76 -19.51
C VAL A 382 20.69 9.40 -20.17
N ALA A 383 19.61 8.69 -20.51
CA ALA A 383 19.69 7.41 -21.21
C ALA A 383 20.34 7.53 -22.60
N ALA A 384 20.14 8.66 -23.28
CA ALA A 384 20.72 8.92 -24.59
C ALA A 384 22.17 9.44 -24.53
N LEU A 385 22.71 9.83 -23.35
CA LEU A 385 24.06 10.42 -23.23
C LEU A 385 25.16 9.50 -23.76
N ILE A 386 25.17 8.23 -23.38
CA ILE A 386 26.19 7.26 -23.80
C ILE A 386 26.11 7.04 -25.33
N PRO A 387 24.94 6.74 -25.93
CA PRO A 387 24.82 6.65 -27.40
C PRO A 387 25.22 7.93 -28.12
N ALA A 388 24.82 9.10 -27.63
CA ALA A 388 25.14 10.38 -28.20
C ALA A 388 26.69 10.65 -28.20
N TRP A 389 27.33 10.33 -27.07
CA TRP A 389 28.80 10.46 -26.99
C TRP A 389 29.52 9.48 -27.92
N GLN A 390 29.02 8.23 -28.06
CA GLN A 390 29.54 7.27 -29.04
C GLN A 390 29.40 7.79 -30.47
N ALA A 391 28.22 8.37 -30.85
CA ALA A 391 28.00 9.00 -32.16
C ALA A 391 29.02 10.09 -32.45
N GLY A 392 29.32 10.96 -31.48
CA GLY A 392 30.31 12.02 -31.61
C GLY A 392 31.78 11.53 -31.82
N ARG A 393 32.08 10.30 -31.39
CA ARG A 393 33.43 9.69 -31.55
C ARG A 393 33.64 8.93 -32.83
N ILE A 394 32.61 8.70 -33.66
CA ILE A 394 32.74 8.06 -34.96
C ILE A 394 33.70 8.84 -35.81
N THR A 395 34.81 8.21 -36.29
CA THR A 395 35.76 8.84 -37.20
C THR A 395 35.29 8.70 -38.64
N PRO A 396 35.56 9.68 -39.53
CA PRO A 396 35.20 9.58 -40.94
C PRO A 396 35.76 8.32 -41.62
N LEU A 397 36.98 7.92 -41.25
CA LEU A 397 37.63 6.71 -41.74
C LEU A 397 36.93 5.41 -41.30
N GLU A 398 36.45 5.38 -40.05
CA GLU A 398 35.70 4.27 -39.49
C GLU A 398 34.32 4.11 -40.15
N ALA A 399 33.68 5.23 -40.50
CA ALA A 399 32.40 5.25 -41.20
C ALA A 399 32.46 4.73 -42.63
N LEU A 400 33.62 4.79 -43.26
CA LEU A 400 33.89 4.29 -44.64
C LEU A 400 34.38 2.85 -44.65
N ARG A 401 34.87 2.31 -43.50
CA ARG A 401 35.28 0.91 -43.38
C ARG A 401 34.07 0.02 -43.08
N VAL A 402 33.76 -0.89 -43.96
CA VAL A 402 32.64 -1.85 -43.91
C VAL A 402 32.88 -2.94 -42.86
N ARG A 403 33.45 -2.74 -41.73
CA ARG A 403 33.47 -3.62 -40.53
C ARG A 403 34.66 -3.29 -39.65
N GLY A 404 34.45 -2.40 -38.68
CA GLY A 404 35.31 -2.32 -37.52
C GLY A 404 34.82 -3.31 -36.47
N VAL A 405 35.63 -4.27 -36.03
CA VAL A 405 35.36 -5.07 -34.81
C VAL A 405 35.31 -4.09 -33.66
N ARG A 406 34.09 -3.82 -33.15
CA ARG A 406 33.92 -2.99 -31.96
C ARG A 406 34.64 -3.68 -30.79
N ARG A 407 35.67 -3.03 -30.24
CA ARG A 407 36.26 -3.48 -28.97
C ARG A 407 35.19 -3.41 -27.88
N GLU A 408 34.97 -4.54 -27.20
CA GLU A 408 34.09 -4.60 -26.04
C GLU A 408 34.54 -3.57 -25.01
N GLY A 409 33.60 -2.69 -24.57
CA GLY A 409 33.88 -1.67 -23.58
C GLY A 409 34.32 -2.28 -22.25
N TRP A 410 35.05 -1.52 -21.43
CA TRP A 410 35.51 -1.94 -20.10
C TRP A 410 34.38 -2.47 -19.21
N LEU A 411 33.19 -1.84 -19.27
CA LEU A 411 31.98 -2.27 -18.53
C LEU A 411 31.52 -3.69 -18.87
N ILE A 412 31.68 -4.15 -20.11
CA ILE A 412 31.29 -5.52 -20.51
C ILE A 412 32.30 -6.52 -20.00
N ARG A 413 33.59 -6.15 -20.02
CA ARG A 413 34.67 -7.05 -19.66
C ARG A 413 34.92 -7.17 -18.15
N GLN A 414 34.71 -6.08 -17.39
CA GLN A 414 34.98 -6.04 -15.95
C GLN A 414 33.79 -5.54 -15.10
N GLY A 415 32.66 -5.18 -15.72
CA GLY A 415 31.45 -4.71 -15.02
C GLY A 415 30.92 -5.68 -14.00
N TRP A 416 31.10 -6.98 -14.20
CA TRP A 416 30.71 -8.01 -13.23
C TRP A 416 31.37 -7.83 -11.86
N LYS A 417 32.64 -7.32 -11.81
CA LYS A 417 33.34 -7.03 -10.55
C LYS A 417 32.64 -5.88 -9.80
N LEU A 418 32.30 -4.82 -10.54
CA LEU A 418 31.50 -3.71 -10.00
C LEU A 418 30.12 -4.19 -9.55
N GLY A 419 29.50 -5.10 -10.32
CA GLY A 419 28.23 -5.73 -9.96
C GLY A 419 28.30 -6.48 -8.63
N VAL A 420 29.35 -7.30 -8.44
CA VAL A 420 29.59 -7.99 -7.15
C VAL A 420 29.79 -7.01 -6.01
N VAL A 421 30.58 -5.95 -6.22
CA VAL A 421 30.81 -4.91 -5.19
C VAL A 421 29.50 -4.22 -4.81
N LEU A 422 28.67 -3.84 -5.78
CA LEU A 422 27.37 -3.22 -5.52
C LEU A 422 26.43 -4.17 -4.76
N LEU A 423 26.39 -5.45 -5.12
CA LEU A 423 25.59 -6.46 -4.42
C LEU A 423 26.08 -6.67 -2.98
N LEU A 424 27.41 -6.74 -2.77
CA LEU A 424 27.99 -6.86 -1.43
C LEU A 424 27.67 -5.63 -0.56
N ILE A 425 27.85 -4.43 -1.09
CA ILE A 425 27.52 -3.19 -0.39
C ILE A 425 26.02 -3.19 -0.02
N SER A 426 25.14 -3.52 -0.99
CA SER A 426 23.72 -3.61 -0.76
C SER A 426 23.36 -4.62 0.34
N THR A 427 23.98 -5.81 0.29
CA THR A 427 23.76 -6.87 1.28
C THR A 427 24.27 -6.44 2.67
N ILE A 428 25.44 -5.80 2.74
CA ILE A 428 25.99 -5.32 4.01
C ILE A 428 25.08 -4.24 4.62
N ILE A 429 24.61 -3.27 3.82
CA ILE A 429 23.70 -2.24 4.31
C ILE A 429 22.39 -2.86 4.83
N LEU A 430 21.88 -3.88 4.15
CA LEU A 430 20.62 -4.53 4.50
C LEU A 430 20.73 -5.49 5.70
N VAL A 431 21.82 -6.23 5.83
CA VAL A 431 21.98 -7.26 6.87
C VAL A 431 22.60 -6.71 8.14
N ALA A 432 23.65 -5.88 8.01
CA ALA A 432 24.37 -5.34 9.16
C ALA A 432 23.68 -4.17 9.83
N ASN A 433 22.70 -3.55 9.16
CA ASN A 433 21.92 -2.39 9.66
C ASN A 433 22.81 -1.33 10.41
N PRO A 434 23.89 -0.82 9.78
CA PRO A 434 24.91 -0.04 10.49
C PRO A 434 24.49 1.40 10.79
N PHE A 435 23.31 1.85 10.36
CA PHE A 435 22.86 3.23 10.45
C PHE A 435 21.61 3.38 11.32
N PRO A 436 21.38 4.55 11.95
CA PRO A 436 20.10 4.88 12.58
C PRO A 436 18.93 4.76 11.59
N TYR A 437 17.72 4.45 12.09
CA TYR A 437 16.52 4.16 11.32
C TYR A 437 16.24 5.15 10.18
N ASP A 438 16.27 6.46 10.45
CA ASP A 438 15.98 7.51 9.46
C ASP A 438 16.96 7.52 8.27
N VAL A 439 18.25 7.27 8.57
CA VAL A 439 19.32 7.21 7.56
C VAL A 439 19.19 5.92 6.76
N GLN A 440 18.93 4.82 7.44
CA GLN A 440 18.75 3.50 6.80
C GLN A 440 17.56 3.47 5.87
N PHE A 441 16.48 4.12 6.25
CA PHE A 441 15.29 4.23 5.43
C PHE A 441 15.54 5.00 4.12
N ARG A 442 16.26 6.14 4.19
CA ARG A 442 16.67 6.90 2.99
C ARG A 442 17.66 6.12 2.12
N LEU A 443 18.58 5.39 2.74
CA LEU A 443 19.55 4.56 2.04
C LEU A 443 18.91 3.28 1.46
N GLY A 444 17.83 2.77 2.04
CA GLY A 444 17.12 1.57 1.58
C GLY A 444 16.68 1.67 0.12
N SER A 445 16.12 2.80 -0.28
CA SER A 445 15.73 3.06 -1.67
C SER A 445 16.92 3.02 -2.63
N MET A 446 18.06 3.62 -2.23
CA MET A 446 19.30 3.56 -3.03
C MET A 446 19.89 2.14 -3.07
N THR A 447 19.80 1.41 -1.97
CA THR A 447 20.31 0.03 -1.87
C THR A 447 19.61 -0.89 -2.86
N VAL A 448 18.29 -0.74 -3.03
CA VAL A 448 17.53 -1.52 -4.01
C VAL A 448 17.94 -1.16 -5.43
N VAL A 449 18.18 0.12 -5.73
CA VAL A 449 18.71 0.55 -7.03
C VAL A 449 20.09 -0.08 -7.28
N PHE A 450 20.99 -0.08 -6.29
CA PHE A 450 22.32 -0.72 -6.40
C PHE A 450 22.21 -2.23 -6.60
N LEU A 451 21.23 -2.88 -5.98
CA LEU A 451 20.94 -4.30 -6.12
C LEU A 451 20.55 -4.62 -7.57
N PHE A 452 19.67 -3.83 -8.19
CA PHE A 452 19.30 -3.99 -9.61
C PHE A 452 20.46 -3.71 -10.57
N PHE A 453 21.19 -2.62 -10.36
CA PHE A 453 22.37 -2.33 -11.18
C PHE A 453 23.44 -3.41 -11.01
N GLY A 454 23.69 -3.85 -9.78
CA GLY A 454 24.62 -4.93 -9.48
C GLY A 454 24.25 -6.22 -10.21
N GLY A 455 22.98 -6.63 -10.12
CA GLY A 455 22.47 -7.81 -10.83
C GLY A 455 22.55 -7.69 -12.34
N THR A 456 22.18 -6.53 -12.89
CA THR A 456 22.29 -6.27 -14.33
C THR A 456 23.75 -6.38 -14.81
N LEU A 457 24.72 -5.88 -14.03
CA LEU A 457 26.14 -5.94 -14.37
C LEU A 457 26.73 -7.35 -14.26
N LEU A 458 26.09 -8.27 -13.55
CA LEU A 458 26.49 -9.70 -13.51
C LEU A 458 26.10 -10.46 -14.79
N ILE A 459 25.05 -10.02 -15.48
CA ILE A 459 24.52 -10.74 -16.67
C ILE A 459 25.60 -10.93 -17.74
N PRO A 460 26.39 -9.93 -18.18
CA PRO A 460 27.40 -10.11 -19.23
C PRO A 460 28.42 -11.18 -18.91
N GLY A 461 28.83 -11.30 -17.65
CA GLY A 461 29.76 -12.31 -17.18
C GLY A 461 29.18 -13.72 -17.14
N SER A 462 27.87 -13.84 -16.89
CA SER A 462 27.17 -15.12 -16.73
C SER A 462 26.58 -15.68 -18.04
N VAL A 463 26.40 -14.87 -19.10
CA VAL A 463 25.76 -15.28 -20.37
C VAL A 463 26.40 -16.54 -20.96
N GLY A 464 27.74 -16.67 -20.91
CA GLY A 464 28.43 -17.85 -21.41
C GLY A 464 28.20 -19.13 -20.59
N ALA A 465 27.94 -19.00 -19.30
CA ALA A 465 27.56 -20.11 -18.45
C ALA A 465 26.11 -20.55 -18.74
N TRP A 466 25.21 -19.57 -18.86
CA TRP A 466 23.82 -19.81 -19.22
C TRP A 466 23.67 -20.49 -20.59
N GLU A 467 24.41 -20.02 -21.61
CA GLU A 467 24.40 -20.65 -22.93
C GLU A 467 24.83 -22.13 -22.85
N ARG A 468 25.89 -22.42 -22.13
CA ARG A 468 26.36 -23.82 -21.96
C ARG A 468 25.32 -24.68 -21.25
N LEU A 469 24.70 -24.20 -20.20
CA LEU A 469 23.69 -24.92 -19.41
C LEU A 469 22.42 -25.20 -20.22
N THR A 470 21.99 -24.24 -21.03
CA THR A 470 20.70 -24.32 -21.76
C THR A 470 20.83 -24.91 -23.15
N ARG A 471 22.03 -25.04 -23.69
CA ARG A 471 22.34 -25.61 -25.00
C ARG A 471 21.67 -26.96 -25.32
N PRO A 472 21.65 -27.94 -24.39
CA PRO A 472 20.96 -29.21 -24.66
C PRO A 472 19.47 -29.06 -24.82
N VAL A 473 18.80 -28.20 -24.04
CA VAL A 473 17.37 -27.92 -24.10
C VAL A 473 17.02 -27.23 -25.44
N VAL A 474 17.80 -26.24 -25.83
CA VAL A 474 17.62 -25.51 -27.09
C VAL A 474 17.83 -26.43 -28.29
N ARG A 475 18.82 -27.30 -28.23
CA ARG A 475 19.04 -28.31 -29.28
C ARG A 475 17.90 -29.30 -29.40
N TRP A 476 17.31 -29.74 -28.28
CA TRP A 476 16.18 -30.63 -28.26
C TRP A 476 14.92 -30.00 -28.85
N LEU A 477 14.64 -28.72 -28.54
CA LEU A 477 13.44 -27.99 -29.00
C LEU A 477 13.54 -27.50 -30.45
N TYR A 478 14.74 -26.98 -30.86
CA TYR A 478 14.92 -26.27 -32.12
C TYR A 478 15.99 -26.89 -33.06
N GLY A 479 16.55 -28.03 -32.69
CA GLY A 479 17.55 -28.76 -33.48
C GLY A 479 18.84 -27.96 -33.71
N ALA A 480 19.52 -28.21 -34.85
CA ALA A 480 20.76 -27.53 -35.25
C ALA A 480 20.59 -26.02 -35.44
N ALA A 481 19.42 -25.56 -35.90
CA ALA A 481 19.13 -24.14 -36.05
C ALA A 481 19.10 -23.43 -34.69
N GLY A 482 18.64 -24.11 -33.64
CA GLY A 482 18.66 -23.62 -32.27
C GLY A 482 20.09 -23.39 -31.74
N GLN A 483 21.04 -24.29 -32.07
CA GLN A 483 22.45 -24.11 -31.67
C GLN A 483 23.08 -22.88 -32.33
N LEU A 484 22.76 -22.57 -33.57
CA LEU A 484 23.21 -21.36 -34.23
C LEU A 484 22.64 -20.11 -33.54
N GLY A 485 21.36 -20.18 -33.11
CA GLY A 485 20.71 -19.10 -32.37
C GLY A 485 21.34 -18.88 -30.98
N SER A 486 21.62 -19.94 -30.24
CA SER A 486 22.23 -19.85 -28.90
C SER A 486 23.64 -19.21 -28.93
N GLY A 487 24.47 -19.55 -29.93
CA GLY A 487 25.79 -18.96 -30.09
C GLY A 487 25.78 -17.45 -30.37
N ASN A 488 24.68 -16.94 -30.91
CA ASN A 488 24.55 -15.51 -31.24
C ASN A 488 24.49 -14.62 -30.01
N ILE A 489 23.94 -15.14 -28.90
CA ILE A 489 23.83 -14.40 -27.64
C ILE A 489 25.20 -13.94 -27.12
N GLN A 490 26.22 -14.77 -27.30
CA GLN A 490 27.58 -14.43 -26.90
C GLN A 490 28.23 -13.31 -27.76
N ARG A 491 27.80 -13.14 -29.01
CA ARG A 491 28.32 -12.11 -29.92
C ARG A 491 27.74 -10.72 -29.62
N GLY A 492 26.51 -10.66 -29.09
CA GLY A 492 25.80 -9.42 -28.76
C GLY A 492 25.64 -9.17 -27.26
N ARG A 493 26.64 -9.48 -26.43
CA ARG A 493 26.53 -9.50 -24.94
C ARG A 493 25.84 -8.30 -24.34
N LEU A 494 26.20 -7.08 -24.74
CA LEU A 494 25.61 -5.88 -24.17
C LEU A 494 24.09 -5.81 -24.39
N ARG A 495 23.62 -6.11 -25.60
CA ARG A 495 22.18 -6.06 -25.93
C ARG A 495 21.42 -7.18 -25.26
N THR A 496 21.97 -8.39 -25.29
CA THR A 496 21.38 -9.52 -24.56
C THR A 496 21.25 -9.20 -23.07
N THR A 497 22.31 -8.64 -22.45
CA THR A 497 22.28 -8.20 -21.05
C THR A 497 21.12 -7.28 -20.76
N LEU A 498 20.97 -6.27 -21.57
CA LEU A 498 19.97 -5.24 -21.35
C LEU A 498 18.54 -5.78 -21.56
N THR A 499 18.32 -6.65 -22.55
CA THR A 499 17.03 -7.31 -22.77
C THR A 499 16.68 -8.26 -21.64
N VAL A 500 17.66 -9.05 -21.21
CA VAL A 500 17.53 -9.95 -20.06
C VAL A 500 17.24 -9.16 -18.78
N ALA A 501 17.90 -8.01 -18.56
CA ALA A 501 17.64 -7.14 -17.43
C ALA A 501 16.20 -6.59 -17.42
N ALA A 502 15.66 -6.20 -18.57
CA ALA A 502 14.27 -5.74 -18.65
C ALA A 502 13.27 -6.87 -18.32
N LEU A 503 13.49 -8.08 -18.83
CA LEU A 503 12.68 -9.25 -18.47
C LEU A 503 12.84 -9.62 -17.00
N MET A 504 14.07 -9.58 -16.47
CA MET A 504 14.37 -9.81 -15.05
C MET A 504 13.58 -8.86 -14.15
N VAL A 505 13.53 -7.57 -14.48
CA VAL A 505 12.74 -6.59 -13.73
C VAL A 505 11.25 -6.94 -13.76
N GLY A 506 10.68 -7.22 -14.94
CA GLY A 506 9.25 -7.57 -15.08
C GLY A 506 8.87 -8.80 -14.27
N VAL A 507 9.70 -9.86 -14.34
CA VAL A 507 9.48 -11.10 -13.57
C VAL A 507 9.64 -10.86 -12.08
N SER A 508 10.68 -10.11 -11.66
CA SER A 508 10.89 -9.82 -10.24
C SER A 508 9.76 -9.00 -9.63
N MET A 509 9.13 -8.08 -10.39
CA MET A 509 7.95 -7.35 -9.92
C MET A 509 6.77 -8.29 -9.64
N ILE A 510 6.50 -9.27 -10.53
CA ILE A 510 5.44 -10.26 -10.29
C ILE A 510 5.72 -11.04 -9.01
N ILE A 511 6.97 -11.48 -8.80
CA ILE A 511 7.35 -12.25 -7.61
C ILE A 511 7.28 -11.41 -6.34
N VAL A 512 7.71 -10.15 -6.39
CA VAL A 512 7.62 -9.23 -5.24
C VAL A 512 6.16 -9.01 -4.85
N THR A 513 5.30 -8.68 -5.82
CA THR A 513 3.88 -8.43 -5.55
C THR A 513 3.21 -9.67 -4.97
N ARG A 514 3.36 -10.82 -5.60
CA ARG A 514 2.74 -12.07 -5.12
C ARG A 514 3.36 -12.57 -3.83
N GLY A 515 4.69 -12.49 -3.69
CA GLY A 515 5.38 -12.88 -2.47
C GLY A 515 4.99 -12.03 -1.26
N MET A 516 4.79 -10.73 -1.44
CA MET A 516 4.25 -9.85 -0.41
C MET A 516 2.81 -10.24 -0.06
N THR A 517 1.95 -10.36 -1.08
CA THR A 517 0.53 -10.69 -0.89
C THR A 517 0.36 -12.03 -0.16
N ASP A 518 1.06 -13.08 -0.61
CA ASP A 518 0.94 -14.41 -0.03
C ASP A 518 1.54 -14.49 1.39
N SER A 519 2.66 -13.78 1.63
CA SER A 519 3.28 -13.71 2.97
C SER A 519 2.37 -12.97 3.96
N PHE A 520 1.83 -11.82 3.56
CA PHE A 520 0.92 -11.05 4.40
C PHE A 520 -0.39 -11.79 4.63
N ARG A 521 -0.91 -12.46 3.59
CA ARG A 521 -2.11 -13.29 3.68
C ARG A 521 -1.93 -14.42 4.68
N GLY A 522 -0.81 -15.15 4.61
CA GLY A 522 -0.56 -16.28 5.51
C GLY A 522 -0.51 -15.87 6.98
N ASP A 523 0.19 -14.77 7.30
CA ASP A 523 0.26 -14.29 8.69
C ASP A 523 -1.07 -13.70 9.17
N LEU A 524 -1.80 -13.03 8.27
CA LEU A 524 -3.11 -12.46 8.60
C LEU A 524 -4.18 -13.56 8.83
N GLU A 525 -4.18 -14.64 8.04
CA GLU A 525 -5.04 -15.80 8.29
C GLU A 525 -4.77 -16.40 9.68
N VAL A 526 -3.50 -16.65 10.00
CA VAL A 526 -3.11 -17.18 11.31
C VAL A 526 -3.52 -16.23 12.45
N TRP A 527 -3.36 -14.91 12.23
CA TRP A 527 -3.73 -13.92 13.23
C TRP A 527 -5.26 -13.81 13.40
N ILE A 528 -6.03 -13.75 12.29
CA ILE A 528 -7.50 -13.68 12.38
C ILE A 528 -8.04 -14.93 13.07
N ASP A 529 -7.53 -16.11 12.71
CA ASP A 529 -7.91 -17.37 13.35
C ASP A 529 -7.57 -17.38 14.84
N ALA A 530 -6.48 -16.77 15.25
CA ALA A 530 -6.11 -16.67 16.65
C ALA A 530 -6.89 -15.58 17.39
N TYR A 531 -7.09 -14.41 16.77
CA TYR A 531 -7.71 -13.25 17.40
C TYR A 531 -9.24 -13.37 17.49
N VAL A 532 -9.88 -13.73 16.37
CA VAL A 532 -11.33 -13.97 16.30
C VAL A 532 -11.67 -15.41 16.75
N GLY A 533 -10.80 -16.35 16.50
CA GLY A 533 -10.60 -17.72 16.98
C GLY A 533 -11.81 -18.62 17.15
N GLY A 534 -13.00 -18.06 17.29
CA GLY A 534 -14.24 -18.77 17.24
C GLY A 534 -14.69 -19.03 15.80
N ASP A 535 -15.64 -19.90 15.62
CA ASP A 535 -16.28 -20.10 14.33
C ASP A 535 -17.23 -18.94 14.00
N LEU A 536 -17.81 -18.32 15.07
CA LEU A 536 -18.68 -17.14 14.98
C LEU A 536 -18.22 -16.05 15.93
N LEU A 537 -18.33 -14.80 15.49
CA LEU A 537 -18.22 -13.59 16.27
C LEU A 537 -19.62 -13.01 16.47
N VAL A 538 -20.05 -12.87 17.72
CA VAL A 538 -21.30 -12.24 18.10
C VAL A 538 -21.00 -10.91 18.76
N SER A 539 -21.44 -9.82 18.16
CA SER A 539 -21.24 -8.46 18.66
C SER A 539 -22.56 -7.69 18.73
N SER A 540 -22.57 -6.58 19.46
CA SER A 540 -23.68 -5.67 19.54
C SER A 540 -23.17 -4.24 19.54
N SER A 541 -24.01 -3.29 19.10
CA SER A 541 -23.72 -1.84 19.15
C SER A 541 -23.63 -1.30 20.58
N ALA A 542 -24.14 -2.04 21.56
CA ALA A 542 -24.03 -1.71 22.99
C ALA A 542 -23.30 -2.82 23.74
N PRO A 543 -22.55 -2.48 24.80
CA PRO A 543 -21.89 -3.51 25.62
C PRO A 543 -22.86 -4.55 26.16
N MET A 544 -22.53 -5.81 25.97
CA MET A 544 -23.40 -6.95 26.27
C MET A 544 -23.15 -7.48 27.68
N ARG A 545 -24.22 -7.70 28.42
CA ARG A 545 -24.13 -8.30 29.77
C ARG A 545 -23.91 -9.83 29.74
N ASN A 546 -23.39 -10.39 30.81
CA ASN A 546 -23.16 -11.84 30.97
C ASN A 546 -24.40 -12.74 30.72
N GLN A 547 -25.61 -12.19 30.70
CA GLN A 547 -26.81 -12.95 30.35
C GLN A 547 -26.80 -13.43 28.90
N VAL A 548 -26.23 -12.62 27.97
CA VAL A 548 -26.11 -12.97 26.56
C VAL A 548 -25.21 -14.20 26.39
N MET A 549 -24.09 -14.24 27.10
CA MET A 549 -23.17 -15.41 27.08
C MET A 549 -23.93 -16.72 27.43
N ARG A 550 -24.71 -16.73 28.54
CA ARG A 550 -25.46 -17.91 28.95
C ARG A 550 -26.54 -18.32 27.96
N ARG A 551 -27.14 -17.37 27.21
CA ARG A 551 -28.10 -17.67 26.15
C ARG A 551 -27.41 -18.29 24.94
N LEU A 552 -26.25 -17.78 24.57
CA LEU A 552 -25.44 -18.32 23.46
C LEU A 552 -24.95 -19.73 23.77
N GLU A 553 -24.54 -20.03 25.03
CA GLU A 553 -24.16 -21.37 25.48
C GLU A 553 -25.34 -22.38 25.43
N GLY A 554 -26.57 -21.87 25.52
CA GLY A 554 -27.80 -22.70 25.43
C GLY A 554 -28.23 -23.03 24.00
N VAL A 555 -27.58 -22.46 22.95
CA VAL A 555 -27.95 -22.73 21.58
C VAL A 555 -27.43 -24.11 21.12
N THR A 556 -28.28 -24.87 20.48
CA THR A 556 -27.90 -26.21 19.98
C THR A 556 -26.78 -26.08 18.93
N GLY A 557 -25.67 -26.79 19.14
CA GLY A 557 -24.51 -26.75 18.27
C GLY A 557 -23.40 -25.80 18.75
N VAL A 558 -23.60 -25.03 19.80
CA VAL A 558 -22.53 -24.23 20.45
C VAL A 558 -21.74 -25.11 21.41
N GLN A 559 -20.41 -25.12 21.27
CA GLN A 559 -19.51 -25.88 22.15
C GLN A 559 -18.96 -25.03 23.29
N ALA A 560 -18.56 -23.82 23.04
CA ALA A 560 -18.00 -22.89 24.01
C ALA A 560 -18.22 -21.44 23.58
N VAL A 561 -18.30 -20.54 24.57
CA VAL A 561 -18.42 -19.09 24.37
C VAL A 561 -17.40 -18.39 25.25
N THR A 562 -16.74 -17.34 24.77
CA THR A 562 -15.83 -16.53 25.58
C THR A 562 -16.08 -15.03 25.35
N PRO A 563 -16.09 -14.22 26.44
CA PRO A 563 -16.24 -12.78 26.31
C PRO A 563 -14.94 -12.12 25.85
N MET A 564 -15.08 -11.03 25.12
CA MET A 564 -13.99 -10.15 24.76
C MET A 564 -14.42 -8.69 24.96
N ARG A 565 -13.52 -7.89 25.53
CA ARG A 565 -13.68 -6.45 25.66
C ARG A 565 -12.39 -5.72 25.39
N THR A 566 -12.49 -4.59 24.73
CA THR A 566 -11.36 -3.72 24.42
C THR A 566 -11.53 -2.36 25.07
N LEU A 567 -10.48 -1.86 25.70
CA LEU A 567 -10.44 -0.54 26.34
C LEU A 567 -9.18 0.19 25.92
N GLN A 568 -9.29 1.48 25.69
CA GLN A 568 -8.11 2.31 25.47
C GLN A 568 -7.53 2.71 26.84
N VAL A 569 -6.25 2.41 27.07
CA VAL A 569 -5.54 2.69 28.33
C VAL A 569 -4.28 3.50 28.05
N ALA A 570 -3.84 4.28 29.02
CA ALA A 570 -2.56 5.00 28.95
C ALA A 570 -1.46 4.20 29.65
N TRP A 571 -0.36 3.96 28.93
CA TRP A 571 0.86 3.43 29.50
C TRP A 571 1.80 4.56 29.88
N GLN A 572 2.10 4.67 31.17
CA GLN A 572 3.06 5.65 31.69
C GLN A 572 4.49 5.14 31.45
N LYS A 573 5.16 5.70 30.44
CA LYS A 573 6.52 5.34 30.12
C LYS A 573 7.53 5.91 31.13
N PRO A 574 8.72 5.29 31.24
CA PRO A 574 9.80 5.81 32.10
C PRO A 574 10.26 7.23 31.77
N ASP A 575 10.08 7.69 30.54
CA ASP A 575 10.39 9.03 30.06
C ASP A 575 9.34 10.10 30.46
N GLY A 576 8.26 9.70 31.13
CA GLY A 576 7.18 10.56 31.57
C GLY A 576 6.15 10.92 30.50
N VAL A 577 6.25 10.33 29.31
CA VAL A 577 5.28 10.51 28.22
C VAL A 577 4.31 9.33 28.21
N ASP A 578 3.01 9.60 28.29
CA ASP A 578 1.98 8.57 28.20
C ASP A 578 1.80 8.10 26.75
N GLU A 579 1.75 6.77 26.55
CA GLU A 579 1.44 6.14 25.25
C GLU A 579 0.05 5.47 25.33
N LYS A 580 -0.81 5.70 24.35
CA LYS A 580 -2.13 5.08 24.29
C LYS A 580 -2.03 3.64 23.76
N LEU A 581 -2.49 2.69 24.54
CA LEU A 581 -2.57 1.26 24.21
C LEU A 581 -4.02 0.80 24.23
N ILE A 582 -4.32 -0.28 23.51
CA ILE A 582 -5.58 -1.01 23.65
C ILE A 582 -5.38 -2.17 24.61
N PHE A 583 -6.11 -2.17 25.70
CA PHE A 583 -6.18 -3.28 26.64
C PHE A 583 -7.34 -4.20 26.23
N MET A 584 -7.02 -5.44 25.88
CA MET A 584 -7.97 -6.47 25.51
C MET A 584 -8.16 -7.42 26.69
N GLY A 585 -9.33 -7.37 27.31
CA GLY A 585 -9.71 -8.28 28.40
C GLY A 585 -10.32 -9.54 27.84
N VAL A 586 -9.80 -10.69 28.26
CA VAL A 586 -10.31 -12.02 27.91
C VAL A 586 -10.45 -12.85 29.17
N ASP A 587 -11.36 -13.81 29.16
CA ASP A 587 -11.43 -14.83 30.24
C ASP A 587 -10.50 -15.99 29.87
N PRO A 588 -9.34 -16.16 30.56
CA PRO A 588 -8.35 -17.16 30.18
C PRO A 588 -8.87 -18.60 30.15
N ASP A 589 -9.86 -18.93 30.99
CA ASP A 589 -10.42 -20.29 31.14
C ASP A 589 -11.35 -20.66 29.98
N THR A 590 -12.13 -19.70 29.49
CA THR A 590 -13.05 -19.92 28.37
C THR A 590 -12.37 -19.60 27.02
N TYR A 591 -11.48 -18.62 27.00
CA TYR A 591 -10.76 -18.22 25.78
C TYR A 591 -9.93 -19.37 25.21
N ASN A 592 -9.21 -20.10 26.06
CA ASN A 592 -8.40 -21.25 25.63
C ASN A 592 -9.25 -22.44 25.12
N LYS A 593 -10.56 -22.47 25.35
CA LYS A 593 -11.49 -23.47 24.78
C LYS A 593 -12.02 -23.10 23.43
N VAL A 594 -12.03 -21.82 23.13
CA VAL A 594 -12.56 -21.27 21.86
C VAL A 594 -11.42 -21.02 20.88
N THR A 595 -10.31 -20.45 21.36
CA THR A 595 -9.15 -20.05 20.56
C THR A 595 -7.87 -20.03 21.41
N SER A 596 -6.74 -19.58 20.82
CA SER A 596 -5.48 -19.40 21.55
C SER A 596 -4.66 -18.26 20.96
N PHE A 597 -3.93 -17.52 21.79
CA PHE A 597 -2.96 -16.54 21.30
C PHE A 597 -1.80 -17.20 20.57
N VAL A 598 -1.29 -16.53 19.55
CA VAL A 598 -0.05 -16.91 18.86
C VAL A 598 1.12 -16.30 19.63
N PHE A 599 1.89 -17.12 20.32
CA PHE A 599 3.07 -16.66 21.05
C PHE A 599 4.24 -16.42 20.08
N SER A 600 4.96 -15.31 20.26
CA SER A 600 6.13 -14.97 19.41
C SER A 600 7.29 -15.94 19.62
N ASP A 601 7.43 -16.50 20.83
CA ASP A 601 8.41 -17.53 21.15
C ASP A 601 7.72 -18.89 21.23
N SER A 602 8.15 -19.82 20.39
CA SER A 602 7.60 -21.18 20.35
C SER A 602 7.97 -22.04 21.58
N GLN A 603 8.88 -21.56 22.43
CA GLN A 603 9.26 -22.24 23.68
C GLN A 603 8.37 -21.87 24.87
N VAL A 604 7.48 -20.90 24.74
CA VAL A 604 6.57 -20.52 25.81
C VAL A 604 5.55 -21.64 26.05
N ASP A 605 5.47 -22.13 27.29
CA ASP A 605 4.37 -23.02 27.72
C ASP A 605 3.06 -22.19 27.77
N SER A 606 2.24 -22.37 26.75
CA SER A 606 0.97 -21.65 26.62
C SER A 606 0.04 -21.87 27.83
N GLN A 607 -0.02 -23.09 28.36
CA GLN A 607 -0.87 -23.39 29.53
C GLN A 607 -0.36 -22.71 30.80
N ALA A 608 0.96 -22.62 30.98
CA ALA A 608 1.54 -21.90 32.11
C ALA A 608 1.28 -20.39 31.96
N ALA A 609 1.39 -19.84 30.78
CA ALA A 609 1.11 -18.43 30.48
C ALA A 609 -0.37 -18.08 30.75
N TYR A 610 -1.33 -18.90 30.30
CA TYR A 610 -2.76 -18.69 30.61
C TYR A 610 -3.06 -18.80 32.12
N ARG A 611 -2.42 -19.72 32.87
CA ARG A 611 -2.57 -19.80 34.32
C ARG A 611 -2.03 -18.54 35.03
N GLN A 612 -0.91 -17.97 34.56
CA GLN A 612 -0.41 -16.72 35.09
C GLN A 612 -1.39 -15.57 34.79
N LEU A 613 -1.94 -15.50 33.58
CA LEU A 613 -2.91 -14.48 33.18
C LEU A 613 -4.17 -14.56 34.06
N ALA A 614 -4.67 -15.77 34.35
CA ALA A 614 -5.81 -15.99 35.22
C ALA A 614 -5.57 -15.54 36.67
N GLY A 615 -4.31 -15.51 37.13
CA GLY A 615 -3.93 -15.01 38.48
C GLY A 615 -4.10 -13.49 38.64
N GLY A 616 -4.27 -12.75 37.57
CA GLY A 616 -4.40 -11.27 37.55
C GLY A 616 -3.08 -10.51 37.75
N LYS A 617 -3.08 -9.21 37.47
CA LYS A 617 -1.89 -8.31 37.42
C LYS A 617 -0.78 -8.79 36.48
N VAL A 618 -1.15 -9.58 35.53
CA VAL A 618 -0.24 -10.12 34.50
C VAL A 618 -0.85 -9.83 33.14
N VAL A 619 0.00 -9.48 32.18
CA VAL A 619 -0.43 -9.17 30.82
C VAL A 619 0.47 -9.85 29.79
N PHE A 620 -0.10 -10.09 28.61
CA PHE A 620 0.68 -10.34 27.41
C PHE A 620 0.80 -9.04 26.63
N ILE A 621 1.91 -8.82 25.98
CA ILE A 621 2.11 -7.66 25.09
C ILE A 621 2.27 -8.11 23.65
N SER A 622 1.93 -7.23 22.72
CA SER A 622 2.17 -7.52 21.32
C SER A 622 3.66 -7.57 20.99
N SER A 623 4.04 -8.32 19.97
CA SER A 623 5.42 -8.35 19.44
C SER A 623 5.90 -6.96 18.98
N VAL A 624 4.98 -6.13 18.47
CA VAL A 624 5.28 -4.75 18.08
C VAL A 624 5.66 -3.89 19.28
N LEU A 625 4.88 -3.96 20.34
CA LEU A 625 5.14 -3.21 21.59
C LEU A 625 6.46 -3.65 22.21
N ALA A 626 6.72 -4.97 22.22
CA ALA A 626 7.95 -5.56 22.72
C ALA A 626 9.18 -5.05 21.94
N GLU A 627 9.13 -5.07 20.61
CA GLU A 627 10.25 -4.68 19.75
C GLU A 627 10.49 -3.16 19.75
N LYS A 628 9.40 -2.36 19.68
CA LYS A 628 9.48 -0.89 19.65
C LYS A 628 10.09 -0.29 20.91
N TYR A 629 9.82 -0.88 22.07
CA TYR A 629 10.24 -0.33 23.37
C TYR A 629 11.21 -1.23 24.12
N GLY A 630 11.65 -2.34 23.53
CA GLY A 630 12.61 -3.25 24.16
C GLY A 630 12.05 -3.97 25.40
N LEU A 631 10.73 -4.26 25.42
CA LEU A 631 10.04 -4.91 26.54
C LEU A 631 10.01 -6.42 26.34
N GLY A 632 10.07 -7.18 27.43
CA GLY A 632 10.04 -8.62 27.42
C GLY A 632 9.34 -9.25 28.62
N ALA A 633 9.26 -10.58 28.64
CA ALA A 633 8.71 -11.30 29.78
C ALA A 633 9.54 -11.00 31.06
N GLY A 634 8.85 -10.66 32.14
CA GLY A 634 9.45 -10.27 33.42
C GLY A 634 9.50 -8.75 33.65
N ASP A 635 9.34 -7.93 32.61
CA ASP A 635 9.26 -6.47 32.75
C ASP A 635 7.91 -6.04 33.33
N LEU A 636 7.86 -4.80 33.82
CA LEU A 636 6.64 -4.19 34.35
C LEU A 636 6.08 -3.14 33.38
N LEU A 637 4.79 -3.22 33.15
CA LEU A 637 4.03 -2.26 32.37
C LEU A 637 3.14 -1.45 33.29
N ARG A 638 3.40 -0.14 33.40
CA ARG A 638 2.65 0.77 34.28
C ARG A 638 1.45 1.34 33.56
N LEU A 639 0.26 0.83 33.85
CA LEU A 639 -0.98 1.23 33.20
C LEU A 639 -1.83 2.13 34.10
N ARG A 640 -2.41 3.15 33.50
CA ARG A 640 -3.40 3.99 34.16
C ARG A 640 -4.77 3.27 34.11
N THR A 641 -5.36 3.08 35.28
CA THR A 641 -6.64 2.40 35.49
C THR A 641 -7.63 3.29 36.24
N ARG A 642 -8.90 2.92 36.33
CA ARG A 642 -9.89 3.66 37.15
C ARG A 642 -9.52 3.74 38.61
N GLY A 643 -8.73 2.79 39.12
CA GLY A 643 -8.25 2.79 40.49
C GLY A 643 -6.96 3.57 40.73
N GLY A 644 -6.35 4.13 39.68
CA GLY A 644 -5.05 4.78 39.71
C GLY A 644 -4.04 4.09 38.80
N VAL A 645 -2.77 4.42 38.96
CA VAL A 645 -1.69 3.79 38.19
C VAL A 645 -1.29 2.47 38.83
N GLU A 646 -1.30 1.40 38.05
CA GLU A 646 -1.03 0.04 38.50
C GLU A 646 0.06 -0.61 37.63
N ASP A 647 0.94 -1.38 38.30
CA ASP A 647 2.00 -2.12 37.62
C ASP A 647 1.51 -3.54 37.24
N PHE A 648 1.61 -3.89 35.98
CA PHE A 648 1.31 -5.21 35.44
C PHE A 648 2.59 -5.90 34.98
N ALA A 649 2.79 -7.17 35.38
CA ALA A 649 3.93 -7.95 34.92
C ALA A 649 3.69 -8.51 33.52
N ILE A 650 4.68 -8.44 32.65
CA ILE A 650 4.63 -9.03 31.31
C ILE A 650 4.97 -10.52 31.44
N ALA A 651 4.04 -11.42 31.11
CA ALA A 651 4.30 -12.86 31.14
C ALA A 651 4.74 -13.42 29.79
N ALA A 652 4.24 -12.87 28.69
CA ALA A 652 4.58 -13.37 27.36
C ALA A 652 4.41 -12.28 26.29
N VAL A 653 5.02 -12.54 25.13
CA VAL A 653 4.86 -11.74 23.93
C VAL A 653 4.04 -12.51 22.91
N VAL A 654 2.96 -11.91 22.41
CA VAL A 654 2.02 -12.51 21.44
C VAL A 654 1.98 -11.73 20.14
N VAL A 655 1.65 -12.41 19.05
CA VAL A 655 1.44 -11.76 17.76
C VAL A 655 0.05 -11.13 17.74
N ASN A 656 -0.01 -9.80 17.67
CA ASN A 656 -1.27 -9.07 17.55
C ASN A 656 -1.09 -7.84 16.69
N PHE A 657 -1.92 -7.72 15.63
CA PHE A 657 -1.89 -6.61 14.67
C PHE A 657 -2.92 -5.52 14.95
N PHE A 658 -3.79 -5.73 15.92
CA PHE A 658 -4.81 -4.74 16.28
C PHE A 658 -4.18 -3.42 16.74
N ASN A 659 -4.78 -2.29 16.36
CA ASN A 659 -4.29 -0.95 16.69
C ASN A 659 -2.77 -0.77 16.40
N GLN A 660 -2.32 -1.19 15.23
CA GLN A 660 -0.89 -1.15 14.84
C GLN A 660 0.04 -1.89 15.82
N GLY A 661 -0.48 -2.90 16.51
CA GLY A 661 0.26 -3.66 17.50
C GLY A 661 0.45 -2.95 18.85
N LEU A 662 -0.13 -1.80 19.09
CA LEU A 662 -0.12 -1.13 20.38
C LEU A 662 -1.21 -1.73 21.29
N THR A 663 -1.07 -3.01 21.60
CA THR A 663 -2.06 -3.79 22.34
C THR A 663 -1.45 -4.56 23.49
N VAL A 664 -2.25 -4.70 24.54
CA VAL A 664 -1.97 -5.47 25.75
C VAL A 664 -3.16 -6.38 26.02
N GLN A 665 -2.92 -7.64 26.30
CA GLN A 665 -3.96 -8.63 26.64
C GLN A 665 -3.91 -8.92 28.13
N GLY A 666 -5.04 -8.77 28.80
CA GLY A 666 -5.17 -8.99 30.24
C GLY A 666 -6.35 -9.90 30.62
N SER A 667 -6.47 -10.22 31.87
CA SER A 667 -7.54 -11.12 32.35
C SER A 667 -8.87 -10.38 32.51
N TRP A 668 -9.98 -11.13 32.34
CA TRP A 668 -11.33 -10.64 32.66
C TRP A 668 -11.47 -10.23 34.15
N GLN A 669 -10.65 -10.83 35.02
CA GLN A 669 -10.61 -10.47 36.44
C GLN A 669 -10.02 -9.08 36.64
N ASP A 670 -8.96 -8.73 35.87
CA ASP A 670 -8.35 -7.39 35.89
C ASP A 670 -9.32 -6.34 35.36
N MET A 671 -10.12 -6.67 34.31
CA MET A 671 -11.20 -5.80 33.83
C MET A 671 -12.19 -5.41 34.93
N ARG A 672 -12.63 -6.38 35.71
CA ARG A 672 -13.54 -6.12 36.86
C ARG A 672 -12.86 -5.33 37.97
N ARG A 673 -11.63 -5.69 38.32
CA ARG A 673 -10.95 -5.18 39.52
C ARG A 673 -10.39 -3.78 39.31
N TYR A 674 -9.72 -3.55 38.19
CA TYR A 674 -8.99 -2.31 37.91
C TYR A 674 -9.72 -1.36 36.98
N PHE A 675 -10.47 -1.89 36.01
CA PHE A 675 -11.22 -1.10 35.03
C PHE A 675 -12.73 -0.99 35.32
N LYS A 676 -13.22 -1.67 36.38
CA LYS A 676 -14.61 -1.59 36.87
C LYS A 676 -15.67 -1.85 35.78
N THR A 677 -15.41 -2.75 34.87
CA THR A 677 -16.32 -3.15 33.78
C THR A 677 -16.50 -4.66 33.72
N GLU A 678 -17.74 -5.13 33.47
CA GLU A 678 -18.11 -6.54 33.33
C GLU A 678 -18.82 -6.86 32.03
N ASP A 679 -19.13 -5.83 31.23
CA ASP A 679 -19.82 -5.98 29.95
C ASP A 679 -18.84 -6.36 28.84
N ALA A 680 -19.28 -7.18 27.88
CA ALA A 680 -18.50 -7.61 26.74
C ALA A 680 -18.85 -6.79 25.50
N ASP A 681 -17.85 -6.47 24.65
CA ASP A 681 -18.06 -5.88 23.33
C ASP A 681 -18.42 -6.95 22.31
N ALA A 682 -17.86 -8.16 22.49
CA ALA A 682 -18.12 -9.29 21.63
C ALA A 682 -18.05 -10.62 22.40
N TYR A 683 -18.71 -11.63 21.88
CA TYR A 683 -18.56 -13.02 22.26
C TYR A 683 -18.01 -13.83 21.11
N LEU A 684 -16.95 -14.58 21.36
CA LEU A 684 -16.42 -15.56 20.41
C LEU A 684 -17.09 -16.90 20.68
N VAL A 685 -17.64 -17.52 19.66
CA VAL A 685 -18.42 -18.77 19.78
C VAL A 685 -17.74 -19.86 18.99
N LYS A 686 -17.50 -21.00 19.66
CA LYS A 686 -17.03 -22.23 19.02
C LYS A 686 -18.20 -23.14 18.76
N VAL A 687 -18.32 -23.58 17.49
CA VAL A 687 -19.36 -24.54 17.08
C VAL A 687 -18.88 -25.96 17.30
N ALA A 688 -19.76 -26.82 17.78
CA ALA A 688 -19.45 -28.23 18.04
C ALA A 688 -19.21 -29.00 16.74
N GLN A 689 -18.30 -29.97 16.79
CA GLN A 689 -18.01 -30.81 15.62
C GLN A 689 -19.26 -31.52 15.12
N GLY A 690 -19.50 -31.43 13.80
CA GLY A 690 -20.68 -32.05 13.15
C GLY A 690 -21.88 -31.11 12.94
N PHE A 691 -21.82 -29.87 13.42
CA PHE A 691 -22.83 -28.84 13.16
C PHE A 691 -22.31 -27.89 12.04
N ASP A 692 -23.25 -27.44 11.20
CA ASP A 692 -22.95 -26.44 10.17
C ASP A 692 -22.92 -25.04 10.79
N ILE A 693 -21.81 -24.33 10.59
CA ILE A 693 -21.56 -22.98 11.14
C ILE A 693 -22.64 -22.00 10.70
N GLU A 694 -23.02 -22.01 9.42
CA GLU A 694 -24.05 -21.12 8.88
C GLU A 694 -25.46 -21.45 9.42
N GLN A 695 -25.71 -22.69 9.79
CA GLN A 695 -26.97 -23.09 10.44
C GLN A 695 -27.03 -22.56 11.87
N VAL A 696 -25.95 -22.71 12.65
CA VAL A 696 -25.86 -22.20 14.04
C VAL A 696 -25.94 -20.67 14.03
N LYS A 697 -25.26 -20.01 13.07
CA LYS A 697 -25.33 -18.56 12.87
C LYS A 697 -26.79 -18.11 12.70
N ARG A 698 -27.50 -18.67 11.71
CA ARG A 698 -28.92 -18.35 11.47
C ARG A 698 -29.79 -18.61 12.69
N GLN A 699 -29.55 -19.69 13.43
CA GLN A 699 -30.31 -19.99 14.65
C GLN A 699 -30.09 -18.92 15.73
N ILE A 700 -28.88 -18.39 15.88
CA ILE A 700 -28.59 -17.28 16.81
C ILE A 700 -29.23 -15.99 16.33
N GLU A 701 -29.16 -15.68 15.06
CA GLU A 701 -29.78 -14.50 14.44
C GLU A 701 -31.31 -14.53 14.57
N ASP A 702 -31.95 -15.64 14.22
CA ASP A 702 -33.42 -15.79 14.30
C ASP A 702 -33.96 -15.76 15.74
N THR A 703 -33.15 -16.26 16.70
CA THR A 703 -33.62 -16.38 18.09
C THR A 703 -33.33 -15.10 18.88
N TYR A 704 -32.18 -14.49 18.67
CA TYR A 704 -31.66 -13.40 19.51
C TYR A 704 -31.27 -12.15 18.74
N GLY A 705 -31.11 -12.23 17.40
CA GLY A 705 -30.61 -11.13 16.56
C GLY A 705 -31.42 -9.86 16.75
N GLU A 706 -32.75 -9.89 16.48
CA GLU A 706 -33.60 -8.72 16.66
C GLU A 706 -33.82 -8.35 18.13
N ARG A 707 -33.96 -9.36 19.00
CA ARG A 707 -34.35 -9.13 20.41
C ARG A 707 -33.21 -8.55 21.25
N GLU A 708 -31.98 -8.92 21.00
CA GLU A 708 -30.78 -8.50 21.74
C GLU A 708 -29.85 -7.61 20.85
N HIS A 709 -30.32 -7.25 19.66
CA HIS A 709 -29.58 -6.47 18.67
C HIS A 709 -28.17 -7.02 18.36
N LEU A 710 -28.11 -8.37 18.17
CA LEU A 710 -26.87 -9.07 17.92
C LEU A 710 -26.56 -9.13 16.42
N ALA A 711 -25.35 -8.77 16.05
CA ALA A 711 -24.74 -9.07 14.76
C ALA A 711 -23.89 -10.35 14.89
N VAL A 712 -24.16 -11.34 14.05
CA VAL A 712 -23.43 -12.61 14.06
C VAL A 712 -22.66 -12.76 12.75
N VAL A 713 -21.36 -12.94 12.84
CA VAL A 713 -20.47 -13.03 11.69
C VAL A 713 -19.64 -14.29 11.76
N SER A 714 -19.54 -15.03 10.67
CA SER A 714 -18.63 -16.16 10.62
C SER A 714 -17.18 -15.70 10.40
N ASN A 715 -16.24 -16.36 11.06
CA ASN A 715 -14.81 -16.07 10.91
C ASN A 715 -14.38 -16.13 9.42
N GLN A 716 -14.92 -17.10 8.67
CA GLN A 716 -14.64 -17.24 7.23
C GLN A 716 -15.08 -16.01 6.43
N SER A 717 -16.26 -15.45 6.75
CA SER A 717 -16.73 -14.25 6.03
C SER A 717 -15.91 -13.02 6.37
N LEU A 718 -15.38 -12.90 7.60
CA LEU A 718 -14.42 -11.87 7.98
C LEU A 718 -13.13 -11.97 7.18
N ILE A 719 -12.54 -13.16 7.13
CA ILE A 719 -11.34 -13.46 6.36
C ILE A 719 -11.55 -13.07 4.89
N ASP A 720 -12.67 -13.52 4.29
CA ASP A 720 -12.97 -13.24 2.88
C ASP A 720 -13.13 -11.73 2.59
N GLN A 721 -13.76 -10.97 3.50
CA GLN A 721 -13.88 -9.52 3.36
C GLN A 721 -12.53 -8.82 3.44
N VAL A 722 -11.72 -9.16 4.44
CA VAL A 722 -10.37 -8.58 4.60
C VAL A 722 -9.51 -8.88 3.38
N PHE A 723 -9.54 -10.12 2.89
CA PHE A 723 -8.78 -10.48 1.69
C PHE A 723 -9.31 -9.83 0.42
N LYS A 724 -10.61 -9.61 0.30
CA LYS A 724 -11.17 -8.84 -0.81
C LYS A 724 -10.60 -7.42 -0.84
N LEU A 725 -10.55 -6.75 0.30
CA LEU A 725 -9.96 -5.40 0.43
C LEU A 725 -8.45 -5.41 0.12
N LEU A 726 -7.70 -6.35 0.68
CA LEU A 726 -6.27 -6.50 0.41
C LEU A 726 -5.96 -6.79 -1.06
N ASN A 727 -6.68 -7.72 -1.68
CA ASN A 727 -6.50 -8.05 -3.10
C ASN A 727 -6.79 -6.83 -3.99
N GLN A 728 -7.78 -6.01 -3.64
CA GLN A 728 -8.08 -4.77 -4.35
C GLN A 728 -6.92 -3.76 -4.21
N ALA A 729 -6.38 -3.57 -3.01
CA ALA A 729 -5.23 -2.71 -2.78
C ALA A 729 -3.98 -3.19 -3.56
N TYR A 730 -3.72 -4.49 -3.57
CA TYR A 730 -2.59 -5.07 -4.30
C TYR A 730 -2.78 -5.11 -5.82
N SER A 731 -4.00 -4.99 -6.34
CA SER A 731 -4.27 -4.98 -7.79
C SER A 731 -3.53 -3.85 -8.54
N MET A 732 -3.25 -2.74 -7.87
CA MET A 732 -2.44 -1.65 -8.43
C MET A 732 -1.00 -2.11 -8.74
N PHE A 733 -0.41 -2.93 -7.88
CA PHE A 733 0.92 -3.50 -8.11
C PHE A 733 0.92 -4.49 -9.28
N ASP A 734 -0.18 -5.26 -9.47
CA ASP A 734 -0.33 -6.15 -10.62
C ASP A 734 -0.34 -5.37 -11.94
N VAL A 735 -1.01 -4.22 -12.00
CA VAL A 735 -0.99 -3.33 -13.18
C VAL A 735 0.43 -2.87 -13.49
N MET A 736 1.22 -2.48 -12.47
CA MET A 736 2.60 -2.08 -12.66
C MET A 736 3.49 -3.24 -13.13
N ALA A 737 3.27 -4.44 -12.62
CA ALA A 737 3.98 -5.64 -13.07
C ALA A 737 3.68 -5.96 -14.54
N ILE A 738 2.43 -5.81 -14.99
CA ILE A 738 2.02 -5.96 -16.39
C ILE A 738 2.73 -4.91 -17.27
N ILE A 739 2.76 -3.65 -16.85
CA ILE A 739 3.46 -2.57 -17.56
C ILE A 739 4.94 -2.92 -17.72
N ALA A 740 5.61 -3.34 -16.65
CA ALA A 740 7.02 -3.72 -16.70
C ALA A 740 7.28 -4.91 -17.63
N LEU A 741 6.38 -5.89 -17.64
CA LEU A 741 6.45 -7.04 -18.53
C LEU A 741 6.28 -6.64 -20.01
N LEU A 742 5.32 -5.76 -20.32
CA LEU A 742 5.12 -5.23 -21.67
C LEU A 742 6.36 -4.47 -22.16
N VAL A 743 6.97 -3.68 -21.27
CA VAL A 743 8.20 -2.97 -21.57
C VAL A 743 9.35 -3.96 -21.84
N GLY A 744 9.45 -5.04 -21.06
CA GLY A 744 10.39 -6.14 -21.31
C GLY A 744 10.18 -6.81 -22.67
N ALA A 745 8.91 -7.08 -23.03
CA ALA A 745 8.54 -7.64 -24.33
C ALA A 745 8.97 -6.73 -25.49
N LEU A 746 8.73 -5.43 -25.38
CA LEU A 746 9.18 -4.44 -26.37
C LEU A 746 10.72 -4.40 -26.48
N GLY A 747 11.43 -4.58 -25.37
CA GLY A 747 12.88 -4.73 -25.36
C GLY A 747 13.35 -5.93 -26.18
N VAL A 748 12.67 -7.09 -26.05
CA VAL A 748 12.93 -8.29 -26.86
C VAL A 748 12.68 -8.02 -28.35
N VAL A 749 11.52 -7.44 -28.70
CA VAL A 749 11.17 -7.10 -30.09
C VAL A 749 12.26 -6.23 -30.72
N ASN A 750 12.66 -5.17 -30.00
CA ASN A 750 13.64 -4.20 -30.48
C ASN A 750 15.03 -4.85 -30.66
N THR A 751 15.50 -5.59 -29.67
CA THR A 751 16.81 -6.26 -29.70
C THR A 751 16.89 -7.30 -30.82
N LEU A 752 15.88 -8.16 -30.96
CA LEU A 752 15.86 -9.19 -32.01
C LEU A 752 15.70 -8.58 -33.40
N THR A 753 14.89 -7.53 -33.56
CA THR A 753 14.78 -6.83 -34.84
C THR A 753 16.13 -6.26 -35.27
N MET A 754 16.85 -5.69 -34.33
CA MET A 754 18.20 -5.17 -34.60
C MET A 754 19.19 -6.28 -34.96
N ASN A 755 19.21 -7.36 -34.20
CA ASN A 755 20.08 -8.52 -34.48
C ASN A 755 19.82 -9.06 -35.89
N VAL A 756 18.56 -9.11 -36.32
CA VAL A 756 18.17 -9.55 -37.68
C VAL A 756 18.70 -8.56 -38.75
N VAL A 757 18.56 -7.25 -38.54
CA VAL A 757 19.00 -6.23 -39.48
C VAL A 757 20.52 -6.23 -39.63
N GLU A 758 21.27 -6.27 -38.53
CA GLU A 758 22.75 -6.31 -38.58
C GLU A 758 23.32 -7.58 -39.22
N ARG A 759 22.59 -8.68 -39.13
CA ARG A 759 23.01 -10.00 -39.61
C ARG A 759 22.31 -10.37 -40.93
N THR A 760 21.68 -9.40 -41.61
CA THR A 760 20.95 -9.66 -42.85
C THR A 760 21.84 -10.39 -43.87
N GLN A 761 23.10 -9.99 -44.02
CA GLN A 761 24.07 -10.60 -44.95
C GLN A 761 24.47 -12.03 -44.48
N GLU A 762 24.73 -12.25 -43.18
CA GLU A 762 25.02 -13.58 -42.66
C GLU A 762 23.82 -14.53 -42.88
N ILE A 763 22.61 -14.05 -42.60
CA ILE A 763 21.37 -14.82 -42.81
C ILE A 763 21.18 -15.10 -44.30
N GLY A 764 21.43 -14.12 -45.16
CA GLY A 764 21.40 -14.28 -46.60
C GLY A 764 22.38 -15.37 -47.11
N MET A 765 23.64 -15.33 -46.65
CA MET A 765 24.66 -16.36 -46.95
C MET A 765 24.24 -17.74 -46.41
N LEU A 766 23.79 -17.88 -45.21
CA LEU A 766 23.31 -19.14 -44.67
C LEU A 766 22.11 -19.68 -45.48
N ARG A 767 21.25 -18.81 -45.98
CA ARG A 767 20.13 -19.21 -46.82
C ARG A 767 20.54 -19.60 -48.24
N SER A 768 21.61 -19.01 -48.76
CA SER A 768 22.15 -19.40 -50.08
C SER A 768 22.77 -20.80 -50.07
N ILE A 769 23.32 -21.22 -48.93
CA ILE A 769 23.86 -22.59 -48.73
C ILE A 769 22.83 -23.62 -48.22
N GLY A 770 21.49 -23.24 -48.23
CA GLY A 770 20.39 -24.18 -47.98
C GLY A 770 19.63 -24.03 -46.67
N LEU A 771 19.89 -23.02 -45.83
CA LEU A 771 19.08 -22.77 -44.65
C LEU A 771 17.65 -22.36 -45.03
N THR A 772 16.66 -23.16 -44.59
CA THR A 772 15.25 -22.93 -44.91
C THR A 772 14.65 -21.76 -44.12
N ARG A 773 13.53 -21.20 -44.61
CA ARG A 773 12.76 -20.12 -43.90
C ARG A 773 12.36 -20.57 -42.49
N ARG A 774 11.95 -21.83 -42.29
CA ARG A 774 11.55 -22.41 -41.01
C ARG A 774 12.73 -22.50 -40.05
N GLN A 775 13.90 -22.89 -40.52
CA GLN A 775 15.13 -22.94 -39.71
C GLN A 775 15.61 -21.54 -39.32
N THR A 776 15.52 -20.54 -40.21
CA THR A 776 15.80 -19.14 -39.89
C THR A 776 14.87 -18.62 -38.79
N LEU A 777 13.56 -18.96 -38.88
CA LEU A 777 12.60 -18.59 -37.84
C LEU A 777 12.94 -19.26 -36.51
N MET A 778 13.20 -20.57 -36.51
CA MET A 778 13.59 -21.32 -35.31
C MET A 778 14.89 -20.80 -34.66
N MET A 779 15.85 -20.31 -35.46
CA MET A 779 17.10 -19.72 -34.97
C MET A 779 16.82 -18.47 -34.12
N VAL A 780 15.93 -17.59 -34.58
CA VAL A 780 15.55 -16.34 -33.85
C VAL A 780 14.70 -16.64 -32.63
N LEU A 781 13.78 -17.62 -32.74
CA LEU A 781 12.97 -18.06 -31.61
C LEU A 781 13.82 -18.73 -30.51
N ALA A 782 14.84 -19.47 -30.86
CA ALA A 782 15.79 -20.07 -29.91
C ALA A 782 16.59 -19.00 -29.15
N GLU A 783 17.01 -17.93 -29.84
CA GLU A 783 17.66 -16.78 -29.21
C GLU A 783 16.73 -16.10 -28.19
N SER A 784 15.46 -15.93 -28.53
CA SER A 784 14.45 -15.36 -27.64
C SER A 784 14.14 -16.26 -26.43
N LEU A 785 14.04 -17.58 -26.63
CA LEU A 785 13.82 -18.54 -25.55
C LEU A 785 14.92 -18.42 -24.48
N LEU A 786 16.16 -18.32 -24.92
CA LEU A 786 17.28 -18.17 -24.01
C LEU A 786 17.22 -16.85 -23.23
N MET A 787 16.90 -15.74 -23.90
CA MET A 787 16.73 -14.44 -23.23
C MET A 787 15.60 -14.52 -22.19
N GLY A 788 14.46 -15.15 -22.55
CA GLY A 788 13.34 -15.38 -21.66
C GLY A 788 13.68 -16.25 -20.46
N LEU A 789 14.42 -17.33 -20.69
CA LEU A 789 14.84 -18.26 -19.63
C LEU A 789 15.82 -17.58 -18.65
N ILE A 790 16.84 -16.90 -19.17
CA ILE A 790 17.84 -16.21 -18.35
C ILE A 790 17.16 -15.10 -17.56
N GLY A 791 16.32 -14.26 -18.23
CA GLY A 791 15.59 -13.17 -17.59
C GLY A 791 14.59 -13.69 -16.55
N GLY A 792 13.90 -14.78 -16.86
CA GLY A 792 12.98 -15.46 -15.95
C GLY A 792 13.66 -15.98 -14.68
N VAL A 793 14.73 -16.77 -14.83
CA VAL A 793 15.45 -17.37 -13.67
C VAL A 793 16.12 -16.29 -12.81
N LEU A 794 16.78 -15.32 -13.44
CA LEU A 794 17.37 -14.20 -12.70
C LEU A 794 16.28 -13.33 -12.05
N GLY A 795 15.16 -13.09 -12.75
CA GLY A 795 14.02 -12.38 -12.20
C GLY A 795 13.39 -13.06 -10.98
N LEU A 796 13.30 -14.39 -11.01
CA LEU A 796 12.89 -15.19 -9.85
C LEU A 796 13.83 -14.99 -8.65
N GLY A 797 15.13 -15.17 -8.85
CA GLY A 797 16.12 -14.99 -7.79
C GLY A 797 16.09 -13.58 -7.20
N PHE A 798 16.05 -12.57 -8.05
CA PHE A 798 15.93 -11.17 -7.64
C PHE A 798 14.60 -10.88 -6.97
N GLY A 799 13.50 -11.38 -7.49
CA GLY A 799 12.17 -11.21 -6.92
C GLY A 799 12.08 -11.75 -5.50
N VAL A 800 12.62 -12.96 -5.25
CA VAL A 800 12.67 -13.56 -3.91
C VAL A 800 13.51 -12.71 -2.94
N VAL A 801 14.70 -12.27 -3.38
CA VAL A 801 15.55 -11.40 -2.54
C VAL A 801 14.86 -10.08 -2.22
N LEU A 802 14.25 -9.44 -3.22
CA LEU A 802 13.53 -8.18 -3.04
C LEU A 802 12.31 -8.34 -2.14
N THR A 803 11.54 -9.44 -2.27
CA THR A 803 10.41 -9.73 -1.38
C THR A 803 10.89 -9.81 0.07
N ARG A 804 11.98 -10.53 0.34
CA ARG A 804 12.55 -10.61 1.69
C ARG A 804 13.00 -9.26 2.23
N ILE A 805 13.66 -8.45 1.40
CA ILE A 805 14.08 -7.10 1.76
C ILE A 805 12.87 -6.24 2.10
N PHE A 806 11.83 -6.32 1.29
CA PHE A 806 10.61 -5.52 1.48
C PHE A 806 9.87 -5.92 2.77
N LEU A 807 9.70 -7.22 3.01
CA LEU A 807 9.10 -7.73 4.24
C LEU A 807 9.92 -7.35 5.47
N TRP A 808 11.24 -7.44 5.38
CA TRP A 808 12.13 -6.99 6.46
C TRP A 808 12.05 -5.48 6.70
N SER A 809 12.01 -4.68 5.65
CA SER A 809 11.81 -3.22 5.76
C SER A 809 10.46 -2.89 6.39
N MET A 810 9.41 -3.61 6.01
CA MET A 810 8.07 -3.47 6.59
C MET A 810 8.06 -3.85 8.07
N THR A 811 8.75 -4.91 8.45
CA THR A 811 8.96 -5.29 9.85
C THR A 811 9.65 -4.19 10.64
N ALA A 812 10.73 -3.62 10.10
CA ALA A 812 11.48 -2.55 10.76
C ALA A 812 10.67 -1.25 10.91
N MET A 813 9.71 -0.99 10.02
CA MET A 813 8.85 0.21 10.05
C MET A 813 7.64 0.05 10.96
N SER A 814 7.00 -1.09 10.92
CA SER A 814 5.73 -1.35 11.61
C SER A 814 5.89 -2.17 12.89
N GLY A 815 7.07 -2.78 13.12
CA GLY A 815 7.29 -3.75 14.18
C GLY A 815 6.62 -5.10 13.94
N TYR A 816 5.95 -5.30 12.76
CA TYR A 816 5.32 -6.57 12.42
C TYR A 816 6.32 -7.52 11.77
N LYS A 817 6.60 -8.63 12.42
CA LYS A 817 7.44 -9.69 11.85
C LYS A 817 6.58 -10.55 10.91
N ILE A 818 6.69 -10.25 9.60
CA ILE A 818 5.97 -10.99 8.56
C ILE A 818 6.80 -12.18 8.11
N SER A 819 6.21 -13.37 8.15
CA SER A 819 6.85 -14.62 7.75
C SER A 819 6.92 -14.70 6.22
N PHE A 820 8.13 -14.95 5.69
CA PHE A 820 8.30 -15.09 4.25
C PHE A 820 7.71 -16.41 3.76
N VAL A 821 6.70 -16.33 2.89
CA VAL A 821 6.12 -17.47 2.17
C VAL A 821 6.58 -17.42 0.72
N LEU A 822 7.17 -18.53 0.22
CA LEU A 822 7.56 -18.60 -1.18
C LEU A 822 6.34 -18.87 -2.07
N PRO A 823 5.96 -17.93 -2.97
CA PRO A 823 4.76 -18.05 -3.80
C PRO A 823 5.00 -19.06 -4.95
N LEU A 824 4.97 -20.36 -4.68
CA LEU A 824 5.32 -21.40 -5.65
C LEU A 824 4.49 -21.34 -6.95
N GLN A 825 3.19 -21.01 -6.86
CA GLN A 825 2.34 -20.84 -8.02
C GLN A 825 2.77 -19.64 -8.86
N ALA A 826 3.10 -18.52 -8.21
CA ALA A 826 3.57 -17.32 -8.90
C ALA A 826 4.98 -17.53 -9.50
N VAL A 827 5.83 -18.32 -8.85
CA VAL A 827 7.15 -18.71 -9.37
C VAL A 827 7.00 -19.49 -10.69
N ALA A 828 6.14 -20.50 -10.72
CA ALA A 828 5.90 -21.27 -11.94
C ALA A 828 5.22 -20.43 -13.04
N ALA A 829 4.19 -19.65 -12.66
CA ALA A 829 3.46 -18.78 -13.58
C ALA A 829 4.36 -17.68 -14.18
N SER A 830 5.17 -17.01 -13.38
CA SER A 830 6.04 -15.92 -13.86
C SER A 830 7.14 -16.42 -14.81
N LEU A 831 7.71 -17.61 -14.55
CA LEU A 831 8.65 -18.24 -15.49
C LEU A 831 7.96 -18.58 -16.82
N LEU A 832 6.76 -19.16 -16.76
CA LEU A 832 5.98 -19.46 -17.95
C LEU A 832 5.63 -18.18 -18.72
N ILE A 833 5.18 -17.13 -18.02
CA ILE A 833 4.88 -15.82 -18.61
C ILE A 833 6.13 -15.24 -19.28
N ALA A 834 7.29 -15.27 -18.64
CA ALA A 834 8.55 -14.78 -19.23
C ALA A 834 8.89 -15.53 -20.55
N LEU A 835 8.73 -16.85 -20.56
CA LEU A 835 8.96 -17.66 -21.75
C LEU A 835 7.93 -17.35 -22.84
N VAL A 836 6.65 -17.31 -22.52
CA VAL A 836 5.57 -17.03 -23.50
C VAL A 836 5.74 -15.63 -24.08
N VAL A 837 5.94 -14.63 -23.23
CA VAL A 837 6.11 -13.23 -23.66
C VAL A 837 7.35 -13.06 -24.54
N SER A 838 8.47 -13.67 -24.16
CA SER A 838 9.68 -13.62 -24.99
C SER A 838 9.46 -14.27 -26.36
N GLN A 839 8.75 -15.40 -26.43
CA GLN A 839 8.43 -16.08 -27.69
C GLN A 839 7.48 -15.25 -28.56
N LEU A 840 6.39 -14.72 -27.99
CA LEU A 840 5.44 -13.86 -28.71
C LEU A 840 6.12 -12.62 -29.28
N ALA A 841 6.98 -11.96 -28.46
CA ALA A 841 7.75 -10.81 -28.87
C ALA A 841 8.72 -11.11 -30.05
N ALA A 842 9.23 -12.33 -30.10
CA ALA A 842 10.15 -12.75 -31.18
C ALA A 842 9.47 -13.11 -32.52
N ILE A 843 8.15 -13.34 -32.55
CA ILE A 843 7.44 -13.77 -33.78
C ILE A 843 7.63 -12.77 -34.91
N PHE A 844 7.50 -11.48 -34.63
CA PHE A 844 7.64 -10.44 -35.65
C PHE A 844 9.07 -10.36 -36.23
N PRO A 845 10.15 -10.24 -35.40
CA PRO A 845 11.54 -10.26 -35.90
C PRO A 845 11.89 -11.56 -36.63
N ALA A 846 11.43 -12.71 -36.09
CA ALA A 846 11.69 -14.01 -36.69
C ALA A 846 11.04 -14.17 -38.09
N ARG A 847 9.79 -13.71 -38.25
CA ARG A 847 9.11 -13.69 -39.56
C ARG A 847 9.83 -12.75 -40.55
N ARG A 848 10.32 -11.62 -40.08
CA ARG A 848 11.08 -10.66 -40.89
C ARG A 848 12.40 -11.28 -41.38
N ALA A 849 13.15 -11.95 -40.49
CA ALA A 849 14.36 -12.69 -40.82
C ALA A 849 14.15 -13.78 -41.87
N ALA A 850 13.05 -14.56 -41.71
CA ALA A 850 12.69 -15.64 -42.63
C ALA A 850 12.28 -15.14 -44.06
N ARG A 851 11.86 -13.88 -44.18
CA ARG A 851 11.42 -13.27 -45.45
C ARG A 851 12.50 -12.45 -46.20
N ILE A 852 13.73 -12.35 -45.64
CA ILE A 852 14.85 -11.66 -46.28
C ILE A 852 15.09 -12.27 -47.66
N ARG A 853 15.18 -11.46 -48.73
CA ARG A 853 15.51 -11.90 -50.09
C ARG A 853 17.01 -12.12 -50.20
N ILE A 854 17.41 -13.31 -50.66
CA ILE A 854 18.83 -13.71 -50.73
C ILE A 854 19.66 -12.76 -51.61
N LEU A 855 19.12 -12.39 -52.78
CA LEU A 855 19.77 -11.48 -53.71
C LEU A 855 20.00 -10.10 -53.09
N GLU A 856 18.99 -9.52 -52.44
CA GLU A 856 19.11 -8.23 -51.76
C GLU A 856 20.08 -8.27 -50.57
N ALA A 857 20.11 -9.41 -49.83
CA ALA A 857 20.97 -9.58 -48.68
C ALA A 857 22.46 -9.71 -49.02
N ILE A 858 22.80 -10.29 -50.18
CA ILE A 858 24.20 -10.45 -50.63
C ILE A 858 24.70 -9.15 -51.29
N HIS A 859 23.84 -8.38 -51.99
CA HIS A 859 24.17 -7.09 -52.59
C HIS A 859 24.02 -5.88 -51.62
N TYR A 860 23.72 -6.15 -50.34
CA TYR A 860 23.62 -5.08 -49.35
C TYR A 860 25.04 -4.56 -48.98
N GLU A 861 25.52 -3.55 -49.71
CA GLU A 861 26.74 -2.76 -49.43
C GLU A 861 26.43 -1.64 -48.39
#